data_3ccd121bc1cb1fcd27300acd22f77b98
#
_entry.id   3ccd121bc1cb1fcd27300acd22f77b98
#
_cell.length_a   1.000
_cell.length_b   1.000
_cell.length_c   1.000
_cell.angle_alpha   90.00
_cell.angle_beta   90.00
_cell.angle_gamma   90.00
#
_symmetry.space_group_name_H-M   'P 1'
#
loop_
_entity.id
_entity.type
_entity.pdbx_description
1 polymer ?
#
loop_
_entity_poly.entity_id
_entity_poly.type
_entity_poly.pdbx_seq_one_letter_code
_entity_poly.pdbx_strand_id
1 'polypeptide(L)'
;MADIMSMTFDDKTTESLHSLILPPGEDFGIKSDDEELHEDDQLEFDAGFESIIVVDNLPVVLQKKFDKLEAVVRRKFSRFGVIKENGLWMPVEEDTGKTRGYCFIEYNTPQEAELAKENTNGRKLGKEHILAVKMFDEIDKLMSVPDKWDPPETKPYTPLENVHHWLADEKGRDQFVIRSGSDTEVMWNDARQLKADPVHKRPFWTESFVQWSRFGSYLATVHRQGAAVWGGASGFNRLMRYVHPQVKLIDFSPGEKYLVTCSSQEPSNPRDTRRVVLNIFDVRTGKVMKELKESADEFAFGDTCGFTGVSWPIFRWGGGNEDKYFARLGKNVISVYETETFNLIDKKSIHVENVMDFCWSPTDSIFALFVPELGGGNQLARVSLFQIPSKVELRKKILFSVSDCKMYWQSNGEYLAVKVERYTKTKTNTYTGFELFRIKERDIPIEAFELDNKNDKVISFAWEPKGDRFAVIHGDNPRPDVSFYSVKGGKVSKLTTLKQKQANALFWSPSGHFIILAGLKGFNGQFEFYNVDELQTIAITEHFMATDVEWDPTGRYVATSVTSGHEMENGFNIWSCNGWALCGGTSRTGPEPALNGKLLYRVPKDHFFQFSWRPRPPSLLSPEKEEEILKNLKKYSKNYETDDQDISVLLSEQECEKRKQLKEEWERWVNEWKRDHDEQMLRDREASDVEEAEQVEVEELVDVTDEIFPDVRIF
;
A
#
# COMPACT_ATOMS: atom_id res chain seq x y z
N MET A 1 14.75 -35.11 -27.65
CA MET A 1 15.45 -34.01 -26.97
C MET A 1 16.98 -34.06 -27.07
N ALA A 2 17.53 -34.93 -27.82
CA ALA A 2 18.99 -35.03 -28.02
C ALA A 2 19.47 -34.54 -29.39
N ASP A 3 18.56 -34.19 -30.31
CA ASP A 3 18.92 -33.81 -31.69
C ASP A 3 18.81 -32.30 -32.00
N ILE A 4 18.58 -31.46 -30.99
CA ILE A 4 18.49 -30.00 -31.19
C ILE A 4 19.76 -29.25 -30.80
N MET A 5 20.79 -29.95 -30.27
CA MET A 5 22.02 -29.30 -29.80
C MET A 5 23.19 -29.26 -30.82
N SER A 6 22.96 -29.56 -32.11
CA SER A 6 24.02 -29.52 -33.13
C SER A 6 23.75 -28.58 -34.32
N MET A 7 22.79 -27.68 -34.23
CA MET A 7 22.63 -26.61 -35.21
C MET A 7 23.36 -25.35 -34.76
N THR A 8 24.51 -25.08 -35.36
CA THR A 8 25.12 -23.74 -35.34
C THR A 8 24.24 -22.82 -36.18
N PHE A 9 23.54 -21.93 -35.52
CA PHE A 9 22.75 -20.89 -36.19
C PHE A 9 23.70 -19.82 -36.73
N ASP A 10 23.46 -19.40 -37.99
CA ASP A 10 24.11 -18.28 -38.62
C ASP A 10 23.75 -16.97 -37.90
N ASP A 11 24.66 -15.99 -37.84
CA ASP A 11 24.44 -14.67 -37.17
C ASP A 11 23.15 -13.98 -37.62
N LYS A 12 22.74 -14.16 -38.87
CA LYS A 12 21.47 -13.63 -39.39
C LYS A 12 20.22 -14.29 -38.81
N THR A 13 20.33 -15.53 -38.39
CA THR A 13 19.20 -16.26 -37.77
C THR A 13 19.05 -15.90 -36.29
N THR A 14 20.14 -15.52 -35.64
CA THR A 14 20.13 -15.04 -34.25
C THR A 14 19.50 -13.65 -34.15
N GLU A 15 19.79 -12.75 -35.08
CA GLU A 15 19.12 -11.43 -35.17
C GLU A 15 17.62 -11.57 -35.47
N SER A 16 17.25 -12.54 -36.34
CA SER A 16 15.83 -12.79 -36.66
C SER A 16 15.07 -13.42 -35.48
N LEU A 17 15.72 -14.25 -34.65
CA LEU A 17 15.13 -14.82 -33.44
C LEU A 17 14.98 -13.77 -32.32
N HIS A 18 15.93 -12.86 -32.17
CA HIS A 18 15.83 -11.74 -31.24
C HIS A 18 14.67 -10.79 -31.60
N SER A 19 14.41 -10.57 -32.89
CA SER A 19 13.28 -9.76 -33.35
C SER A 19 11.92 -10.45 -33.16
N LEU A 20 11.89 -11.78 -33.03
CA LEU A 20 10.66 -12.57 -32.79
C LEU A 20 10.31 -12.72 -31.30
N ILE A 21 11.28 -12.55 -30.40
CA ILE A 21 11.10 -12.73 -28.95
C ILE A 21 10.68 -11.41 -28.26
N LEU A 22 10.96 -10.28 -28.87
CA LEU A 22 10.54 -8.96 -28.35
C LEU A 22 9.45 -8.38 -29.26
N PRO A 23 8.23 -8.15 -28.76
CA PRO A 23 7.23 -7.42 -29.55
C PRO A 23 7.78 -6.04 -29.90
N PRO A 24 7.67 -5.62 -31.16
CA PRO A 24 8.11 -4.29 -31.59
C PRO A 24 7.29 -3.24 -30.87
N GLY A 25 7.91 -2.51 -29.95
CA GLY A 25 7.28 -1.46 -29.14
C GLY A 25 7.54 -1.52 -27.65
N GLU A 26 8.28 -2.49 -27.13
CA GLU A 26 8.65 -2.54 -25.70
C GLU A 26 9.87 -1.68 -25.35
N ASP A 27 10.58 -1.18 -26.32
CA ASP A 27 11.68 -0.26 -26.08
C ASP A 27 11.15 1.19 -25.96
N PHE A 28 10.59 1.50 -24.80
CA PHE A 28 10.22 2.86 -24.40
C PHE A 28 11.45 3.67 -23.96
N GLY A 29 12.67 3.27 -24.33
CA GLY A 29 13.90 3.96 -23.89
C GLY A 29 14.13 3.85 -22.36
N ILE A 30 13.34 3.03 -21.67
CA ILE A 30 13.58 2.73 -20.27
C ILE A 30 14.50 1.52 -20.26
N LYS A 31 15.79 1.74 -20.00
CA LYS A 31 16.76 0.67 -19.77
C LYS A 31 16.21 -0.25 -18.69
N SER A 32 16.35 -1.57 -18.87
CA SER A 32 16.02 -2.51 -17.82
C SER A 32 16.89 -2.19 -16.60
N ASP A 33 16.32 -2.29 -15.41
CA ASP A 33 17.03 -2.03 -14.14
C ASP A 33 18.24 -2.97 -13.93
N ASP A 34 18.50 -3.89 -14.86
CA ASP A 34 19.59 -4.86 -14.83
C ASP A 34 20.88 -4.37 -15.53
N GLU A 35 20.86 -3.22 -16.21
CA GLU A 35 22.07 -2.58 -16.72
C GLU A 35 22.61 -1.62 -15.63
N GLU A 36 23.53 -2.12 -14.81
CA GLU A 36 24.46 -1.25 -14.09
C GLU A 36 25.26 -0.48 -15.16
N LEU A 37 25.00 0.82 -15.27
CA LEU A 37 25.82 1.73 -16.03
C LEU A 37 27.20 1.73 -15.37
N HIS A 38 28.19 1.10 -15.98
CA HIS A 38 29.57 1.33 -15.65
C HIS A 38 29.85 2.85 -15.75
N GLU A 39 30.52 3.41 -14.75
CA GLU A 39 30.87 4.84 -14.71
C GLU A 39 31.66 5.31 -15.96
N ASP A 40 32.22 4.38 -16.74
CA ASP A 40 32.95 4.65 -17.98
C ASP A 40 32.07 4.81 -19.21
N ASP A 41 30.77 4.46 -19.16
CA ASP A 41 29.78 4.68 -20.22
C ASP A 41 29.02 6.01 -20.07
N GLN A 42 29.59 7.02 -19.41
CA GLN A 42 29.14 8.39 -19.60
C GLN A 42 29.50 8.80 -21.05
N LEU A 43 28.60 8.45 -21.97
CA LEU A 43 28.53 9.10 -23.25
C LEU A 43 28.49 10.60 -22.93
N GLU A 44 29.57 11.33 -23.23
CA GLU A 44 29.52 12.77 -23.37
C GLU A 44 28.46 13.03 -24.43
N PHE A 45 27.25 13.29 -23.99
CA PHE A 45 26.20 13.79 -24.87
C PHE A 45 26.76 15.10 -25.42
N ASP A 46 27.13 15.07 -26.69
CA ASP A 46 27.26 16.29 -27.45
C ASP A 46 26.00 17.10 -27.15
N ALA A 47 26.16 18.32 -26.63
CA ALA A 47 25.05 19.14 -26.19
C ALA A 47 24.12 19.34 -27.40
N GLY A 48 23.15 18.45 -27.52
CA GLY A 48 22.17 18.48 -28.60
C GLY A 48 21.45 19.82 -28.60
N PHE A 49 20.67 20.08 -29.61
CA PHE A 49 19.94 21.35 -29.79
C PHE A 49 18.84 21.59 -28.75
N GLU A 50 18.83 20.82 -27.64
CA GLU A 50 17.83 20.87 -26.55
C GLU A 50 17.73 22.26 -25.86
N SER A 51 18.79 23.07 -25.92
CA SER A 51 18.78 24.43 -25.40
C SER A 51 18.29 25.50 -26.41
N ILE A 52 17.89 25.09 -27.63
CA ILE A 52 17.47 26.00 -28.69
C ILE A 52 15.96 25.94 -28.87
N ILE A 53 15.34 27.14 -28.92
CA ILE A 53 13.94 27.30 -29.29
C ILE A 53 13.81 28.01 -30.66
N VAL A 54 12.79 27.64 -31.38
CA VAL A 54 12.37 28.32 -32.62
C VAL A 54 11.14 29.17 -32.33
N VAL A 55 11.24 30.45 -32.61
CA VAL A 55 10.13 31.42 -32.44
C VAL A 55 9.64 31.83 -33.80
N ASP A 56 8.43 31.46 -34.13
CA ASP A 56 7.78 31.74 -35.42
C ASP A 56 6.69 32.79 -35.30
N ASN A 57 6.22 33.25 -36.44
CA ASN A 57 5.21 34.32 -36.61
C ASN A 57 5.67 35.68 -36.04
N LEU A 58 6.95 36.00 -36.25
CA LEU A 58 7.51 37.32 -35.97
C LEU A 58 7.15 38.30 -37.10
N PRO A 59 7.10 39.62 -36.82
CA PRO A 59 6.94 40.61 -37.83
C PRO A 59 8.07 40.58 -38.87
N VAL A 60 7.72 40.58 -40.14
CA VAL A 60 8.69 40.72 -41.26
C VAL A 60 9.10 42.16 -41.37
N VAL A 61 10.37 42.47 -41.12
CA VAL A 61 10.89 43.85 -41.13
C VAL A 61 12.09 44.01 -42.06
N LEU A 62 12.28 45.20 -42.58
CA LEU A 62 13.47 45.57 -43.35
C LEU A 62 14.68 45.74 -42.40
N GLN A 63 15.88 45.61 -42.96
CA GLN A 63 17.15 45.71 -42.21
C GLN A 63 17.27 46.97 -41.34
N LYS A 64 16.70 48.09 -41.73
CA LYS A 64 16.65 49.33 -40.92
C LYS A 64 15.89 49.20 -39.57
N LYS A 65 15.03 48.20 -39.44
CA LYS A 65 14.24 47.94 -38.22
C LYS A 65 14.66 46.65 -37.53
N PHE A 66 15.69 45.96 -38.05
CA PHE A 66 16.18 44.69 -37.53
C PHE A 66 16.58 44.80 -36.06
N ASP A 67 17.47 45.73 -35.71
CA ASP A 67 17.98 45.92 -34.36
C ASP A 67 16.87 46.19 -33.32
N LYS A 68 15.82 46.91 -33.77
CA LYS A 68 14.66 47.19 -32.91
C LYS A 68 13.84 45.93 -32.64
N LEU A 69 13.66 45.07 -33.63
CA LEU A 69 12.93 43.81 -33.48
C LEU A 69 13.74 42.85 -32.63
N GLU A 70 15.04 42.72 -32.88
CA GLU A 70 15.96 41.91 -32.10
C GLU A 70 15.95 42.32 -30.62
N ALA A 71 16.07 43.62 -30.32
CA ALA A 71 16.03 44.13 -28.95
C ALA A 71 14.70 43.82 -28.23
N VAL A 72 13.56 43.83 -28.94
CA VAL A 72 12.26 43.49 -28.39
C VAL A 72 12.17 41.98 -28.08
N VAL A 73 12.61 41.15 -29.02
CA VAL A 73 12.64 39.69 -28.83
C VAL A 73 13.58 39.32 -27.68
N ARG A 74 14.82 39.81 -27.71
CA ARG A 74 15.81 39.56 -26.62
C ARG A 74 15.28 39.97 -25.25
N ARG A 75 14.70 41.17 -25.12
CA ARG A 75 14.12 41.64 -23.84
C ARG A 75 12.93 40.79 -23.37
N LYS A 76 12.14 40.24 -24.29
CA LYS A 76 10.99 39.41 -23.94
C LYS A 76 11.42 38.02 -23.46
N PHE A 77 12.38 37.45 -24.14
CA PHE A 77 12.83 36.06 -23.87
C PHE A 77 13.90 35.96 -22.77
N SER A 78 14.72 37.00 -22.55
CA SER A 78 15.68 37.03 -21.39
C SER A 78 15.02 37.04 -20.01
N ARG A 79 13.70 37.11 -19.93
CA ARG A 79 12.95 37.00 -18.69
C ARG A 79 12.85 35.55 -18.17
N PHE A 80 13.09 34.58 -19.04
CA PHE A 80 12.88 33.16 -18.76
C PHE A 80 14.19 32.40 -18.63
N GLY A 81 15.29 33.02 -19.03
CA GLY A 81 16.62 32.43 -18.93
C GLY A 81 17.70 33.33 -19.50
N VAL A 82 18.96 32.90 -19.39
CA VAL A 82 20.12 33.63 -19.93
C VAL A 82 20.35 33.14 -21.36
N ILE A 83 20.15 34.04 -22.31
CA ILE A 83 20.43 33.79 -23.74
C ILE A 83 21.96 33.85 -23.93
N LYS A 84 22.56 32.86 -24.59
CA LYS A 84 24.00 32.83 -24.90
C LYS A 84 24.46 34.06 -25.65
N GLU A 85 25.74 34.42 -25.51
CA GLU A 85 26.36 35.42 -26.37
C GLU A 85 26.25 34.97 -27.84
N ASN A 86 25.65 35.79 -28.70
CA ASN A 86 25.27 35.46 -30.06
C ASN A 86 24.20 34.34 -30.22
N GLY A 87 23.54 33.94 -29.15
CA GLY A 87 22.49 32.89 -29.16
C GLY A 87 21.15 33.32 -29.70
N LEU A 88 21.01 34.49 -30.32
CA LEU A 88 19.81 34.91 -31.01
C LEU A 88 20.15 35.13 -32.48
N TRP A 89 19.61 34.28 -33.35
CA TRP A 89 19.81 34.36 -34.80
C TRP A 89 18.49 34.52 -35.54
N MET A 90 18.37 35.57 -36.34
CA MET A 90 17.18 35.90 -37.11
C MET A 90 17.55 35.95 -38.57
N PRO A 91 17.14 34.99 -39.41
CA PRO A 91 17.52 34.93 -40.83
C PRO A 91 16.87 36.04 -41.62
N VAL A 92 17.67 36.59 -42.53
CA VAL A 92 17.27 37.62 -43.48
C VAL A 92 17.31 37.04 -44.88
N GLU A 93 16.36 37.40 -45.73
CA GLU A 93 16.31 37.01 -47.12
C GLU A 93 17.24 37.89 -47.94
N GLU A 94 18.16 37.29 -48.67
CA GLU A 94 19.24 38.03 -49.40
C GLU A 94 18.70 38.95 -50.48
N ASP A 95 17.63 38.51 -51.18
CA ASP A 95 17.06 39.26 -52.29
C ASP A 95 16.27 40.49 -51.85
N THR A 96 15.58 40.43 -50.75
CA THR A 96 14.65 41.49 -50.30
C THR A 96 15.15 42.28 -49.10
N GLY A 97 16.18 41.82 -48.43
CA GLY A 97 16.70 42.39 -47.18
C GLY A 97 15.71 42.43 -46.03
N LYS A 98 14.70 41.53 -46.05
CA LYS A 98 13.68 41.40 -45.00
C LYS A 98 13.93 40.19 -44.16
N THR A 99 13.50 40.25 -42.89
CA THR A 99 13.49 39.05 -42.00
C THR A 99 12.49 38.02 -42.48
N ARG A 100 12.77 36.73 -42.29
CA ARG A 100 11.90 35.62 -42.71
C ARG A 100 10.71 35.36 -41.77
N GLY A 101 10.56 36.14 -40.69
CA GLY A 101 9.44 36.00 -39.75
C GLY A 101 9.63 34.97 -38.65
N TYR A 102 10.83 34.40 -38.52
CA TYR A 102 11.19 33.50 -37.42
C TYR A 102 12.61 33.78 -36.89
N CYS A 103 12.92 33.28 -35.70
CA CYS A 103 14.27 33.32 -35.13
C CYS A 103 14.56 32.11 -34.29
N PHE A 104 15.86 31.84 -34.08
CA PHE A 104 16.38 30.86 -33.17
C PHE A 104 16.91 31.55 -31.92
N ILE A 105 16.67 30.97 -30.74
CA ILE A 105 17.15 31.50 -29.48
C ILE A 105 17.80 30.35 -28.71
N GLU A 106 19.09 30.49 -28.41
CA GLU A 106 19.85 29.51 -27.64
C GLU A 106 20.02 30.00 -26.19
N TYR A 107 19.61 29.15 -25.23
CA TYR A 107 19.79 29.40 -23.82
C TYR A 107 21.01 28.66 -23.28
N ASN A 108 21.42 29.00 -22.05
CA ASN A 108 22.52 28.30 -21.40
C ASN A 108 22.13 26.88 -20.95
N THR A 109 20.85 26.64 -20.64
CA THR A 109 20.34 25.35 -20.19
C THR A 109 19.08 24.95 -20.92
N PRO A 110 18.83 23.62 -21.13
CA PRO A 110 17.61 23.12 -21.73
C PRO A 110 16.35 23.49 -20.94
N GLN A 111 16.47 23.57 -19.62
CA GLN A 111 15.35 23.93 -18.73
C GLN A 111 14.88 25.37 -18.94
N GLU A 112 15.81 26.31 -19.20
CA GLU A 112 15.46 27.69 -19.52
C GLU A 112 14.76 27.79 -20.88
N ALA A 113 15.18 26.99 -21.86
CA ALA A 113 14.55 26.90 -23.17
C ALA A 113 13.10 26.36 -23.05
N GLU A 114 12.89 25.30 -22.30
CA GLU A 114 11.55 24.74 -22.07
C GLU A 114 10.64 25.72 -21.32
N LEU A 115 11.15 26.38 -20.28
CA LEU A 115 10.43 27.42 -19.56
C LEU A 115 10.02 28.58 -20.46
N ALA A 116 10.93 29.00 -21.36
CA ALA A 116 10.65 30.06 -22.33
C ALA A 116 9.56 29.63 -23.32
N LYS A 117 9.60 28.39 -23.83
CA LYS A 117 8.56 27.84 -24.71
C LYS A 117 7.19 27.81 -23.99
N GLU A 118 7.09 27.24 -22.81
CA GLU A 118 5.82 27.13 -22.07
C GLU A 118 5.17 28.49 -21.81
N ASN A 119 5.99 29.48 -21.47
CA ASN A 119 5.49 30.80 -21.09
C ASN A 119 5.26 31.77 -22.29
N THR A 120 5.78 31.50 -23.47
CA THR A 120 5.68 32.42 -24.60
C THR A 120 4.90 31.87 -25.76
N ASN A 121 4.72 30.58 -25.92
CA ASN A 121 3.90 29.98 -26.96
C ASN A 121 2.45 30.45 -26.87
N GLY A 122 1.85 30.84 -27.97
CA GLY A 122 0.50 31.39 -28.06
C GLY A 122 0.34 32.82 -27.53
N ARG A 123 1.42 33.49 -27.05
CA ARG A 123 1.33 34.88 -26.59
C ARG A 123 1.47 35.90 -27.72
N LYS A 124 0.74 37.00 -27.61
CA LYS A 124 0.81 38.09 -28.59
C LYS A 124 2.11 38.92 -28.47
N LEU A 125 2.79 39.12 -29.55
CA LEU A 125 3.91 40.06 -29.64
C LEU A 125 3.42 41.49 -30.02
N GLY A 126 2.28 41.61 -30.68
CA GLY A 126 1.63 42.82 -31.07
C GLY A 126 0.14 42.60 -31.32
N LYS A 127 -0.52 43.45 -32.12
CA LYS A 127 -1.96 43.27 -32.41
C LYS A 127 -2.22 42.08 -33.35
N GLU A 128 -1.31 41.76 -34.26
CA GLU A 128 -1.51 40.78 -35.33
C GLU A 128 -0.64 39.52 -35.21
N HIS A 129 0.44 39.54 -34.42
CA HIS A 129 1.40 38.43 -34.28
C HIS A 129 1.19 37.65 -33.00
N ILE A 130 0.86 36.38 -33.11
CA ILE A 130 0.80 35.43 -32.05
C ILE A 130 2.04 34.50 -32.16
N LEU A 131 2.91 34.50 -31.18
CA LEU A 131 4.13 33.70 -31.22
C LEU A 131 3.81 32.22 -31.23
N ALA A 132 4.44 31.46 -32.12
CA ALA A 132 4.52 30.01 -32.08
C ALA A 132 5.94 29.64 -31.69
N VAL A 133 6.09 29.01 -30.53
CA VAL A 133 7.41 28.67 -29.94
C VAL A 133 7.51 27.16 -29.78
N LYS A 134 8.57 26.58 -30.35
CA LYS A 134 8.84 25.13 -30.31
C LYS A 134 10.28 24.87 -29.95
N MET A 135 10.59 23.73 -29.40
CA MET A 135 11.98 23.29 -29.26
C MET A 135 12.53 22.92 -30.64
N PHE A 136 13.82 23.10 -30.82
CA PHE A 136 14.46 22.79 -32.11
C PHE A 136 14.37 21.29 -32.42
N ASP A 137 14.54 20.43 -31.41
CA ASP A 137 14.47 18.97 -31.55
C ASP A 137 13.06 18.44 -31.90
N GLU A 138 12.01 19.23 -31.65
CA GLU A 138 10.65 18.87 -32.08
C GLU A 138 10.42 19.02 -33.59
N ILE A 139 11.28 19.74 -34.29
CA ILE A 139 11.15 19.97 -35.73
C ILE A 139 11.30 18.64 -36.47
N ASP A 140 12.28 17.82 -36.13
CA ASP A 140 12.50 16.52 -36.77
C ASP A 140 11.31 15.59 -36.55
N LYS A 141 10.76 15.57 -35.33
CA LYS A 141 9.53 14.82 -35.01
C LYS A 141 8.33 15.32 -35.84
N LEU A 142 8.22 16.63 -36.05
CA LEU A 142 7.15 17.22 -36.86
C LEU A 142 7.33 16.94 -38.33
N MET A 143 8.56 16.94 -38.84
CA MET A 143 8.88 16.61 -40.24
C MET A 143 8.65 15.12 -40.55
N SER A 144 8.81 14.25 -39.58
CA SER A 144 8.56 12.80 -39.71
C SER A 144 7.08 12.42 -39.69
N VAL A 145 6.19 13.35 -39.31
CA VAL A 145 4.73 13.12 -39.35
C VAL A 145 4.23 13.09 -40.78
N PRO A 146 3.65 12.01 -41.28
CA PRO A 146 3.13 11.93 -42.64
C PRO A 146 1.94 12.91 -42.82
N ASP A 147 1.86 13.56 -44.00
CA ASP A 147 0.78 14.50 -44.34
C ASP A 147 -0.62 13.88 -44.28
N LYS A 148 -0.69 12.57 -44.44
CA LYS A 148 -1.93 11.81 -44.28
C LYS A 148 -1.82 10.92 -43.06
N TRP A 149 -2.79 11.05 -42.14
CA TRP A 149 -2.91 10.12 -41.03
C TRP A 149 -3.39 8.76 -41.54
N ASP A 150 -2.53 7.76 -41.46
CA ASP A 150 -2.91 6.38 -41.66
C ASP A 150 -3.28 5.79 -40.30
N PRO A 151 -4.48 5.20 -40.15
CA PRO A 151 -4.84 4.55 -38.90
C PRO A 151 -3.85 3.44 -38.62
N PRO A 152 -3.35 3.29 -37.36
CA PRO A 152 -2.45 2.21 -37.00
C PRO A 152 -3.13 0.87 -37.29
N GLU A 153 -2.38 -0.08 -37.85
CA GLU A 153 -2.87 -1.43 -38.08
C GLU A 153 -3.45 -1.99 -36.79
N THR A 154 -4.70 -2.44 -36.85
CA THR A 154 -5.35 -3.08 -35.70
C THR A 154 -4.60 -4.36 -35.40
N LYS A 155 -3.88 -4.38 -34.28
CA LYS A 155 -3.24 -5.61 -33.79
C LYS A 155 -4.31 -6.69 -33.62
N PRO A 156 -4.06 -7.93 -34.10
CA PRO A 156 -5.02 -9.03 -33.89
C PRO A 156 -5.31 -9.16 -32.41
N TYR A 157 -6.58 -9.41 -32.08
CA TYR A 157 -6.99 -9.64 -30.71
C TYR A 157 -6.27 -10.87 -30.16
N THR A 158 -5.39 -10.65 -29.18
CA THR A 158 -4.83 -11.72 -28.38
C THR A 158 -5.73 -11.92 -27.18
N PRO A 159 -6.31 -13.13 -26.97
CA PRO A 159 -7.10 -13.38 -25.79
C PRO A 159 -6.23 -13.14 -24.55
N LEU A 160 -6.77 -12.41 -23.60
CA LEU A 160 -6.10 -12.16 -22.32
C LEU A 160 -5.82 -13.50 -21.64
N GLU A 161 -4.59 -13.72 -21.21
CA GLU A 161 -4.27 -14.83 -20.32
C GLU A 161 -5.16 -14.79 -19.09
N ASN A 162 -5.54 -15.98 -18.60
CA ASN A 162 -6.32 -16.08 -17.38
C ASN A 162 -5.46 -15.65 -16.16
N VAL A 163 -5.50 -14.38 -15.81
CA VAL A 163 -4.75 -13.83 -14.68
C VAL A 163 -5.15 -14.41 -13.31
N HIS A 164 -6.24 -15.18 -13.27
CA HIS A 164 -6.71 -15.87 -12.07
C HIS A 164 -6.40 -17.37 -12.08
N HIS A 165 -5.55 -17.86 -13.00
CA HIS A 165 -5.18 -19.28 -13.07
C HIS A 165 -4.60 -19.83 -11.76
N TRP A 166 -3.98 -19.01 -10.95
CA TRP A 166 -3.44 -19.38 -9.64
C TRP A 166 -4.53 -19.90 -8.67
N LEU A 167 -5.80 -19.55 -8.87
CA LEU A 167 -6.93 -20.08 -8.10
C LEU A 167 -7.23 -21.57 -8.39
N ALA A 168 -6.69 -22.10 -9.48
CA ALA A 168 -6.82 -23.50 -9.87
C ALA A 168 -5.70 -24.40 -9.27
N ASP A 169 -5.00 -23.93 -8.23
CA ASP A 169 -4.01 -24.74 -7.53
C ASP A 169 -4.67 -26.01 -6.97
N GLU A 170 -4.14 -27.19 -7.33
CA GLU A 170 -4.67 -28.48 -6.92
C GLU A 170 -4.70 -28.67 -5.39
N LYS A 171 -3.77 -28.03 -4.71
CA LYS A 171 -3.65 -28.06 -3.25
C LYS A 171 -4.54 -27.00 -2.55
N GLY A 172 -5.18 -26.11 -3.32
CA GLY A 172 -6.06 -25.04 -2.79
C GLY A 172 -5.34 -24.01 -1.92
N ARG A 173 -4.03 -23.76 -2.18
CA ARG A 173 -3.19 -22.87 -1.37
C ARG A 173 -3.44 -21.39 -1.71
N ASP A 174 -3.06 -20.52 -0.81
CA ASP A 174 -3.01 -19.08 -1.02
C ASP A 174 -1.58 -18.60 -1.29
N GLN A 175 -1.46 -17.54 -2.10
CA GLN A 175 -0.20 -16.88 -2.36
C GLN A 175 -0.03 -15.65 -1.46
N PHE A 176 1.21 -15.32 -1.21
CA PHE A 176 1.60 -14.06 -0.57
C PHE A 176 2.90 -13.54 -1.18
N VAL A 177 3.12 -12.25 -1.03
CA VAL A 177 4.36 -11.58 -1.43
C VAL A 177 5.09 -11.08 -0.19
N ILE A 178 6.40 -11.24 -0.19
CA ILE A 178 7.29 -10.67 0.82
C ILE A 178 8.36 -9.81 0.15
N ARG A 179 8.82 -8.82 0.90
CA ARG A 179 9.95 -7.99 0.54
C ARG A 179 10.96 -7.96 1.67
N SER A 180 12.21 -8.39 1.37
CA SER A 180 13.31 -8.41 2.33
C SER A 180 14.61 -8.02 1.65
N GLY A 181 15.35 -7.06 2.22
CA GLY A 181 16.55 -6.52 1.59
C GLY A 181 16.26 -6.00 0.19
N SER A 182 17.01 -6.47 -0.80
CA SER A 182 16.80 -6.20 -2.23
C SER A 182 15.75 -7.10 -2.88
N ASP A 183 15.38 -8.21 -2.23
CA ASP A 183 14.59 -9.27 -2.83
C ASP A 183 13.10 -9.07 -2.61
N THR A 184 12.33 -9.37 -3.64
CA THR A 184 10.88 -9.53 -3.56
C THR A 184 10.52 -10.94 -4.01
N GLU A 185 9.80 -11.67 -3.17
CA GLU A 185 9.49 -13.08 -3.39
C GLU A 185 7.97 -13.28 -3.32
N VAL A 186 7.41 -14.00 -4.29
CA VAL A 186 6.04 -14.50 -4.24
C VAL A 186 6.08 -15.97 -3.87
N MET A 187 5.28 -16.37 -2.89
CA MET A 187 5.31 -17.70 -2.31
C MET A 187 3.90 -18.28 -2.19
N TRP A 188 3.80 -19.61 -2.21
CA TRP A 188 2.64 -20.36 -1.75
C TRP A 188 2.72 -20.62 -0.25
N ASN A 189 1.62 -20.47 0.43
CA ASN A 189 1.48 -20.98 1.79
C ASN A 189 1.15 -22.47 1.74
N ASP A 190 2.13 -23.33 2.00
CA ASP A 190 1.91 -24.78 2.10
C ASP A 190 1.82 -25.20 3.57
N ALA A 191 0.62 -25.01 4.14
CA ALA A 191 0.38 -25.35 5.54
C ALA A 191 0.51 -26.84 5.81
N ARG A 192 0.28 -27.72 4.83
CA ARG A 192 0.46 -29.18 4.98
C ARG A 192 1.92 -29.59 5.15
N GLN A 193 2.83 -28.82 4.57
CA GLN A 193 4.27 -29.05 4.71
C GLN A 193 4.93 -28.09 5.72
N LEU A 194 4.14 -27.26 6.38
CA LEU A 194 4.58 -26.26 7.37
C LEU A 194 5.68 -25.35 6.85
N LYS A 195 5.55 -24.92 5.61
CA LYS A 195 6.55 -24.08 4.93
C LYS A 195 5.93 -23.17 3.90
N ALA A 196 6.72 -22.21 3.44
CA ALA A 196 6.44 -21.40 2.27
C ALA A 196 7.15 -21.98 1.04
N ASP A 197 6.43 -22.15 -0.07
CA ASP A 197 7.01 -22.64 -1.34
C ASP A 197 7.23 -21.47 -2.28
N PRO A 198 8.45 -21.22 -2.80
CA PRO A 198 8.73 -20.11 -3.69
C PRO A 198 8.05 -20.30 -5.05
N VAL A 199 7.38 -19.24 -5.53
CA VAL A 199 6.78 -19.18 -6.87
C VAL A 199 7.66 -18.37 -7.80
N HIS A 200 8.02 -17.17 -7.34
CA HIS A 200 8.82 -16.23 -8.11
C HIS A 200 9.67 -15.40 -7.17
N LYS A 201 10.94 -15.24 -7.50
CA LYS A 201 11.89 -14.43 -6.76
C LYS A 201 12.62 -13.51 -7.73
N ARG A 202 12.69 -12.22 -7.39
CA ARG A 202 13.40 -11.25 -8.20
C ARG A 202 14.10 -10.21 -7.31
N PRO A 203 15.41 -10.01 -7.49
CA PRO A 203 16.14 -8.93 -6.85
C PRO A 203 15.75 -7.58 -7.49
N PHE A 204 15.73 -6.52 -6.71
CA PHE A 204 15.44 -5.15 -7.15
C PHE A 204 14.13 -5.01 -7.95
N TRP A 205 13.15 -5.87 -7.67
CA TRP A 205 11.86 -5.85 -8.37
C TRP A 205 11.03 -4.59 -8.07
N THR A 206 11.28 -3.93 -6.98
CA THR A 206 10.68 -2.65 -6.60
C THR A 206 11.67 -1.81 -5.80
N GLU A 207 11.62 -0.50 -5.95
CA GLU A 207 12.42 0.43 -5.15
C GLU A 207 11.79 0.79 -3.80
N SER A 208 10.46 0.64 -3.68
CA SER A 208 9.73 1.09 -2.51
C SER A 208 8.86 -0.03 -1.91
N PHE A 209 7.70 -0.26 -2.43
CA PHE A 209 6.74 -1.26 -1.94
C PHE A 209 6.10 -1.97 -3.13
N VAL A 210 5.39 -3.06 -2.84
CA VAL A 210 4.55 -3.77 -3.80
C VAL A 210 3.10 -3.72 -3.35
N GLN A 211 2.18 -3.75 -4.30
CA GLN A 211 0.75 -3.73 -3.99
C GLN A 211 -0.02 -4.68 -4.90
N TRP A 212 -0.80 -5.57 -4.29
CA TRP A 212 -1.76 -6.37 -5.01
C TRP A 212 -2.95 -5.53 -5.47
N SER A 213 -3.48 -5.83 -6.62
CA SER A 213 -4.80 -5.37 -7.01
C SER A 213 -5.89 -6.05 -6.18
N ARG A 214 -7.09 -5.48 -6.13
CA ARG A 214 -8.16 -5.89 -5.22
C ARG A 214 -8.59 -7.35 -5.35
N PHE A 215 -8.55 -7.88 -6.57
CA PHE A 215 -8.92 -9.28 -6.86
C PHE A 215 -7.69 -10.19 -7.02
N GLY A 216 -6.51 -9.68 -6.75
CA GLY A 216 -5.27 -10.42 -6.90
C GLY A 216 -4.88 -10.72 -8.35
N SER A 217 -5.47 -10.03 -9.33
CA SER A 217 -5.12 -10.19 -10.75
C SER A 217 -3.71 -9.72 -11.04
N TYR A 218 -3.30 -8.63 -10.41
CA TYR A 218 -2.07 -7.90 -10.69
C TYR A 218 -1.25 -7.65 -9.43
N LEU A 219 0.08 -7.65 -9.61
CA LEU A 219 1.02 -7.13 -8.62
C LEU A 219 1.64 -5.86 -9.20
N ALA A 220 1.56 -4.75 -8.48
CA ALA A 220 2.19 -3.49 -8.87
C ALA A 220 3.50 -3.28 -8.11
N THR A 221 4.50 -2.76 -8.82
CA THR A 221 5.80 -2.34 -8.29
C THR A 221 6.02 -0.86 -8.56
N VAL A 222 6.78 -0.21 -7.70
CA VAL A 222 7.06 1.23 -7.77
C VAL A 222 8.53 1.46 -8.02
N HIS A 223 8.84 2.31 -9.00
CA HIS A 223 10.17 2.69 -9.44
C HIS A 223 10.28 4.21 -9.56
N ARG A 224 11.50 4.73 -9.64
CA ARG A 224 11.74 6.18 -9.82
C ARG A 224 11.09 6.73 -11.09
N GLN A 225 11.05 5.91 -12.15
CA GLN A 225 10.50 6.30 -13.45
C GLN A 225 8.98 6.12 -13.55
N GLY A 226 8.37 5.42 -12.59
CA GLY A 226 6.94 5.16 -12.62
C GLY A 226 6.53 3.90 -11.88
N ALA A 227 5.46 3.27 -12.34
CA ALA A 227 4.96 2.02 -11.81
C ALA A 227 4.94 0.93 -12.90
N ALA A 228 5.05 -0.32 -12.50
CA ALA A 228 4.87 -1.46 -13.39
C ALA A 228 3.87 -2.44 -12.80
N VAL A 229 3.15 -3.13 -13.68
CA VAL A 229 2.15 -4.13 -13.30
C VAL A 229 2.56 -5.49 -13.87
N TRP A 230 2.50 -6.50 -13.01
CA TRP A 230 2.94 -7.87 -13.25
C TRP A 230 1.78 -8.84 -13.06
N GLY A 231 1.78 -9.92 -13.82
CA GLY A 231 0.78 -10.97 -13.74
C GLY A 231 0.96 -11.99 -14.86
N GLY A 232 -0.05 -12.83 -15.07
CA GLY A 232 -0.06 -13.85 -16.10
C GLY A 232 -0.51 -15.21 -15.55
N ALA A 233 -0.76 -16.15 -16.45
CA ALA A 233 -1.24 -17.47 -16.12
C ALA A 233 -0.14 -18.36 -15.53
N SER A 234 1.05 -18.29 -16.08
CA SER A 234 2.17 -19.18 -15.76
C SER A 234 3.32 -18.53 -14.99
N GLY A 235 3.21 -17.23 -14.68
CA GLY A 235 4.29 -16.51 -14.00
C GLY A 235 3.99 -15.04 -13.83
N PHE A 236 4.93 -14.31 -13.23
CA PHE A 236 4.83 -12.86 -13.03
C PHE A 236 5.55 -12.13 -14.17
N ASN A 237 4.93 -12.14 -15.38
CA ASN A 237 5.41 -11.36 -16.50
C ASN A 237 5.00 -9.90 -16.36
N ARG A 238 5.85 -9.00 -16.86
CA ARG A 238 5.50 -7.59 -16.90
C ARG A 238 4.41 -7.36 -17.94
N LEU A 239 3.23 -6.93 -17.49
CA LEU A 239 2.08 -6.67 -18.36
C LEU A 239 2.10 -5.24 -18.89
N MET A 240 2.46 -4.25 -18.04
CA MET A 240 2.45 -2.85 -18.41
C MET A 240 3.41 -2.02 -17.56
N ARG A 241 3.95 -0.94 -18.15
CA ARG A 241 4.65 0.14 -17.45
C ARG A 241 3.87 1.43 -17.58
N TYR A 242 3.89 2.22 -16.51
CA TYR A 242 3.22 3.52 -16.44
C TYR A 242 4.26 4.58 -16.12
N VAL A 243 4.53 5.44 -17.10
CA VAL A 243 5.54 6.49 -16.94
C VAL A 243 4.99 7.62 -16.09
N HIS A 244 5.55 7.78 -14.91
CA HIS A 244 5.23 8.86 -13.99
C HIS A 244 6.42 9.04 -13.02
N PRO A 245 7.36 9.95 -13.31
CA PRO A 245 8.57 10.11 -12.52
C PRO A 245 8.29 10.37 -11.04
N GLN A 246 9.14 9.80 -10.17
CA GLN A 246 9.09 9.98 -8.71
C GLN A 246 7.74 9.60 -8.08
N VAL A 247 7.10 8.56 -8.58
CA VAL A 247 5.88 8.01 -7.97
C VAL A 247 6.19 7.58 -6.53
N LYS A 248 5.35 8.05 -5.61
CA LYS A 248 5.42 7.69 -4.19
C LYS A 248 4.28 6.79 -3.76
N LEU A 249 3.13 6.89 -4.42
CA LEU A 249 1.90 6.20 -4.04
C LEU A 249 1.18 5.70 -5.28
N ILE A 250 0.58 4.53 -5.19
CA ILE A 250 -0.26 3.93 -6.21
C ILE A 250 -1.55 3.41 -5.57
N ASP A 251 -2.61 3.31 -6.34
CA ASP A 251 -3.84 2.65 -5.93
C ASP A 251 -4.60 2.12 -7.15
N PHE A 252 -5.17 0.92 -7.03
CA PHE A 252 -6.02 0.34 -8.06
C PHE A 252 -7.47 0.75 -7.86
N SER A 253 -8.19 0.94 -8.94
CA SER A 253 -9.64 1.07 -8.87
C SER A 253 -10.30 -0.23 -8.37
N PRO A 254 -11.48 -0.15 -7.71
CA PRO A 254 -12.18 -1.32 -7.17
C PRO A 254 -12.41 -2.45 -8.17
N GLY A 255 -12.65 -2.15 -9.45
CA GLY A 255 -12.83 -3.10 -10.54
C GLY A 255 -11.56 -3.42 -11.32
N GLU A 256 -10.38 -2.97 -10.86
CA GLU A 256 -9.07 -3.22 -11.47
C GLU A 256 -8.89 -2.68 -12.91
N LYS A 257 -9.75 -1.76 -13.35
CA LYS A 257 -9.65 -1.15 -14.67
C LYS A 257 -8.59 -0.05 -14.74
N TYR A 258 -8.43 0.68 -13.64
CA TYR A 258 -7.58 1.87 -13.57
C TYR A 258 -6.56 1.76 -12.46
N LEU A 259 -5.41 2.38 -12.70
CA LEU A 259 -4.34 2.58 -11.73
C LEU A 259 -4.13 4.08 -11.55
N VAL A 260 -4.22 4.58 -10.34
CA VAL A 260 -3.84 5.93 -10.00
C VAL A 260 -2.44 5.94 -9.40
N THR A 261 -1.62 6.86 -9.85
CA THR A 261 -0.27 7.09 -9.34
C THR A 261 -0.15 8.53 -8.86
N CYS A 262 0.59 8.72 -7.78
CA CYS A 262 0.80 10.04 -7.19
C CYS A 262 2.28 10.32 -7.02
N SER A 263 2.72 11.48 -7.50
CA SER A 263 4.04 12.03 -7.22
C SER A 263 3.93 13.40 -6.55
N SER A 264 4.94 13.74 -5.78
CA SER A 264 5.05 15.02 -5.11
C SER A 264 6.42 15.61 -5.45
N GLN A 265 6.41 16.70 -6.21
CA GLN A 265 7.61 17.40 -6.63
C GLN A 265 7.94 18.50 -5.63
N GLU A 266 9.17 18.51 -5.14
CA GLU A 266 9.68 19.56 -4.28
C GLU A 266 9.85 20.85 -5.12
N PRO A 267 9.50 22.02 -4.59
CA PRO A 267 9.65 23.26 -5.32
C PRO A 267 11.12 23.61 -5.56
N SER A 268 11.44 24.03 -6.76
CA SER A 268 12.79 24.52 -7.11
C SER A 268 13.16 25.81 -6.37
N ASN A 269 12.18 26.61 -5.97
CA ASN A 269 12.35 27.82 -5.19
C ASN A 269 11.67 27.71 -3.83
N PRO A 270 12.27 28.22 -2.73
CA PRO A 270 11.67 28.19 -1.40
C PRO A 270 10.33 28.92 -1.26
N ARG A 271 9.97 29.74 -2.25
CA ARG A 271 8.70 30.50 -2.29
C ARG A 271 7.58 29.82 -3.04
N ASP A 272 7.88 28.75 -3.79
CA ASP A 272 6.90 28.01 -4.55
C ASP A 272 6.31 26.90 -3.65
N THR A 273 5.03 26.61 -3.83
CA THR A 273 4.38 25.51 -3.15
C THR A 273 4.74 24.18 -3.82
N ARG A 274 4.84 23.11 -3.01
CA ARG A 274 5.03 21.74 -3.49
C ARG A 274 3.95 21.42 -4.51
N ARG A 275 4.32 20.83 -5.66
CA ARG A 275 3.38 20.37 -6.68
C ARG A 275 3.05 18.91 -6.51
N VAL A 276 1.79 18.56 -6.63
CA VAL A 276 1.30 17.18 -6.61
C VAL A 276 0.74 16.84 -7.97
N VAL A 277 1.14 15.68 -8.48
CA VAL A 277 0.65 15.15 -9.75
C VAL A 277 -0.02 13.82 -9.49
N LEU A 278 -1.26 13.70 -9.96
CA LEU A 278 -2.03 12.46 -9.97
C LEU A 278 -2.29 12.06 -11.42
N ASN A 279 -1.83 10.88 -11.81
CA ASN A 279 -2.13 10.30 -13.11
C ASN A 279 -3.02 9.09 -12.93
N ILE A 280 -4.08 9.00 -13.70
CA ILE A 280 -4.96 7.84 -13.78
C ILE A 280 -4.70 7.16 -15.12
N PHE A 281 -4.27 5.90 -15.06
CA PHE A 281 -3.98 5.07 -16.22
C PHE A 281 -5.03 3.98 -16.39
N ASP A 282 -5.32 3.62 -17.62
CA ASP A 282 -5.98 2.36 -17.92
C ASP A 282 -4.97 1.21 -17.73
N VAL A 283 -5.30 0.23 -16.90
CA VAL A 283 -4.39 -0.85 -16.51
C VAL A 283 -3.95 -1.69 -17.71
N ARG A 284 -4.82 -1.91 -18.68
CA ARG A 284 -4.55 -2.80 -19.82
C ARG A 284 -3.78 -2.14 -20.94
N THR A 285 -4.11 -0.88 -21.22
CA THR A 285 -3.54 -0.14 -22.36
C THR A 285 -2.37 0.75 -21.96
N GLY A 286 -2.19 1.01 -20.67
CA GLY A 286 -1.18 1.95 -20.17
C GLY A 286 -1.46 3.42 -20.51
N LYS A 287 -2.60 3.72 -21.15
CA LYS A 287 -2.96 5.07 -21.57
C LYS A 287 -3.30 5.93 -20.35
N VAL A 288 -2.78 7.17 -20.35
CA VAL A 288 -3.19 8.19 -19.37
C VAL A 288 -4.62 8.62 -19.67
N MET A 289 -5.52 8.32 -18.78
CA MET A 289 -6.94 8.71 -18.90
C MET A 289 -7.18 10.10 -18.32
N LYS A 290 -6.49 10.44 -17.24
CA LYS A 290 -6.60 11.74 -16.58
C LYS A 290 -5.31 12.12 -15.89
N GLU A 291 -4.90 13.35 -16.06
CA GLU A 291 -3.82 13.97 -15.31
C GLU A 291 -4.37 15.15 -14.50
N LEU A 292 -4.02 15.21 -13.20
CA LEU A 292 -4.38 16.28 -12.29
C LEU A 292 -3.09 16.85 -11.68
N LYS A 293 -2.77 18.10 -12.02
CA LYS A 293 -1.57 18.82 -11.53
C LYS A 293 -2.02 20.05 -10.76
N GLU A 294 -1.78 20.08 -9.47
CA GLU A 294 -2.16 21.21 -8.61
C GLU A 294 -1.12 21.45 -7.53
N SER A 295 -1.18 22.60 -6.88
CA SER A 295 -0.35 22.88 -5.71
C SER A 295 -0.79 22.00 -4.52
N ALA A 296 0.12 21.70 -3.60
CA ALA A 296 -0.19 20.91 -2.41
C ALA A 296 -1.27 21.58 -1.54
N ASP A 297 -1.34 22.91 -1.56
CA ASP A 297 -2.35 23.69 -0.83
C ASP A 297 -3.76 23.53 -1.41
N GLU A 298 -3.86 23.29 -2.72
CA GLU A 298 -5.13 23.05 -3.41
C GLU A 298 -5.60 21.59 -3.27
N PHE A 299 -4.66 20.66 -3.04
CA PHE A 299 -4.94 19.25 -2.77
C PHE A 299 -5.12 19.00 -1.29
N ALA A 300 -5.62 19.77 -0.44
CA ALA A 300 -5.84 19.46 0.97
C ALA A 300 -4.93 18.33 1.51
N PHE A 301 -3.61 18.56 1.46
CA PHE A 301 -2.64 17.66 2.04
C PHE A 301 -2.79 17.75 3.57
N GLY A 302 -3.49 16.80 4.16
CA GLY A 302 -3.50 16.68 5.61
C GLY A 302 -2.14 16.19 6.10
N ASP A 303 -1.57 16.85 7.09
CA ASP A 303 -0.42 16.39 7.88
C ASP A 303 -0.78 15.15 8.74
N THR A 304 -1.55 14.21 8.19
CA THR A 304 -1.75 12.94 8.86
C THR A 304 -0.51 12.10 8.64
N CYS A 305 0.40 12.26 9.57
CA CYS A 305 1.59 11.47 9.74
C CYS A 305 1.24 9.98 9.80
N GLY A 306 1.19 9.32 8.64
CA GLY A 306 1.35 7.88 8.57
C GLY A 306 2.82 7.55 8.76
N PHE A 307 3.14 6.37 9.23
CA PHE A 307 4.48 5.88 9.58
C PHE A 307 5.56 6.02 8.48
N THR A 308 5.19 6.41 7.28
CA THR A 308 6.08 6.62 6.13
C THR A 308 6.33 8.09 5.81
N GLY A 309 5.76 9.04 6.54
CA GLY A 309 5.92 10.48 6.27
C GLY A 309 5.33 10.96 4.94
N VAL A 310 4.58 10.11 4.23
CA VAL A 310 3.92 10.42 2.96
C VAL A 310 2.42 10.34 3.17
N SER A 311 1.73 11.48 3.18
CA SER A 311 0.26 11.48 3.19
C SER A 311 -0.25 11.35 1.75
N TRP A 312 -1.20 10.44 1.55
CA TRP A 312 -1.92 10.32 0.29
C TRP A 312 -2.83 11.56 0.13
N PRO A 313 -2.79 12.26 -1.01
CA PRO A 313 -3.78 13.30 -1.27
C PRO A 313 -5.15 12.67 -1.21
N ILE A 314 -6.14 13.41 -0.71
CA ILE A 314 -7.47 12.83 -0.50
C ILE A 314 -8.15 12.64 -1.87
N PHE A 315 -7.80 11.51 -2.47
CA PHE A 315 -8.40 10.93 -3.66
C PHE A 315 -9.05 9.60 -3.26
N ARG A 316 -10.25 9.35 -3.71
CA ARG A 316 -10.97 8.13 -3.38
C ARG A 316 -11.80 7.64 -4.55
N TRP A 317 -11.68 6.36 -4.87
CA TRP A 317 -12.60 5.67 -5.75
C TRP A 317 -13.96 5.50 -5.08
N GLY A 318 -15.06 5.57 -5.86
CA GLY A 318 -16.41 5.47 -5.34
C GLY A 318 -17.38 4.84 -6.33
N GLY A 319 -18.64 4.67 -5.92
CA GLY A 319 -19.67 4.04 -6.74
C GLY A 319 -19.68 2.51 -6.63
N GLY A 320 -19.22 1.96 -5.51
CA GLY A 320 -19.17 0.51 -5.27
C GLY A 320 -18.08 -0.18 -6.07
N ASN A 321 -18.32 -1.43 -6.50
CA ASN A 321 -17.33 -2.25 -7.20
C ASN A 321 -17.23 -1.97 -8.72
N GLU A 322 -18.05 -1.06 -9.26
CA GLU A 322 -18.19 -0.87 -10.70
C GLU A 322 -17.32 0.25 -11.28
N ASP A 323 -16.40 0.82 -10.48
CA ASP A 323 -15.51 1.93 -10.90
C ASP A 323 -16.26 3.11 -11.55
N LYS A 324 -17.45 3.45 -11.06
CA LYS A 324 -18.27 4.49 -11.68
C LYS A 324 -17.77 5.89 -11.47
N TYR A 325 -17.27 6.16 -10.29
CA TYR A 325 -16.90 7.49 -9.86
C TYR A 325 -15.55 7.51 -9.15
N PHE A 326 -14.90 8.65 -9.19
CA PHE A 326 -13.83 8.99 -8.26
C PHE A 326 -13.99 10.44 -7.81
N ALA A 327 -13.50 10.74 -6.64
CA ALA A 327 -13.54 12.07 -6.11
C ALA A 327 -12.21 12.47 -5.49
N ARG A 328 -11.93 13.77 -5.55
CA ARG A 328 -10.82 14.38 -4.86
C ARG A 328 -11.28 15.52 -3.97
N LEU A 329 -10.58 15.70 -2.89
CA LEU A 329 -10.72 16.85 -2.02
C LEU A 329 -9.75 17.95 -2.45
N GLY A 330 -10.28 19.17 -2.61
CA GLY A 330 -9.50 20.38 -2.77
C GLY A 330 -9.85 21.36 -1.67
N LYS A 331 -9.22 22.53 -1.67
CA LYS A 331 -9.50 23.57 -0.69
C LYS A 331 -10.95 24.06 -0.83
N ASN A 332 -11.78 23.74 0.16
CA ASN A 332 -13.22 24.08 0.20
C ASN A 332 -14.07 23.47 -0.92
N VAL A 333 -13.58 22.44 -1.61
CA VAL A 333 -14.32 21.81 -2.70
C VAL A 333 -14.12 20.30 -2.73
N ILE A 334 -15.14 19.56 -3.13
CA ILE A 334 -15.06 18.15 -3.51
C ILE A 334 -15.39 18.06 -4.99
N SER A 335 -14.44 17.61 -5.78
CA SER A 335 -14.60 17.40 -7.21
C SER A 335 -14.88 15.93 -7.48
N VAL A 336 -16.07 15.62 -8.01
CA VAL A 336 -16.49 14.26 -8.34
C VAL A 336 -16.48 14.08 -9.85
N TYR A 337 -15.81 13.03 -10.30
CA TYR A 337 -15.63 12.70 -11.71
C TYR A 337 -16.31 11.37 -12.03
N GLU A 338 -16.81 11.27 -13.23
CA GLU A 338 -17.27 10.03 -13.82
C GLU A 338 -16.12 9.32 -14.50
N THR A 339 -15.96 8.02 -14.30
CA THR A 339 -14.83 7.26 -14.86
C THR A 339 -14.97 6.91 -16.33
N GLU A 340 -16.18 6.88 -16.89
CA GLU A 340 -16.36 6.62 -18.32
C GLU A 340 -15.81 7.77 -19.18
N THR A 341 -16.06 9.00 -18.76
CA THR A 341 -15.70 10.21 -19.50
C THR A 341 -14.50 10.94 -18.93
N PHE A 342 -14.10 10.62 -17.71
CA PHE A 342 -13.12 11.36 -16.89
C PHE A 342 -13.44 12.84 -16.73
N ASN A 343 -14.69 13.22 -16.92
CA ASN A 343 -15.16 14.59 -16.78
C ASN A 343 -15.78 14.82 -15.40
N LEU A 344 -15.70 16.07 -14.96
CA LEU A 344 -16.36 16.52 -13.75
C LEU A 344 -17.88 16.44 -13.95
N ILE A 345 -18.59 15.78 -13.05
CA ILE A 345 -20.05 15.65 -13.08
C ILE A 345 -20.67 17.05 -13.12
N ASP A 346 -21.58 17.27 -14.08
CA ASP A 346 -22.27 18.56 -14.35
C ASP A 346 -21.33 19.76 -14.50
N LYS A 347 -20.05 19.53 -14.77
CA LYS A 347 -19.00 20.56 -14.86
C LYS A 347 -18.90 21.48 -13.62
N LYS A 348 -19.38 21.01 -12.46
CA LYS A 348 -19.37 21.76 -11.22
C LYS A 348 -18.87 20.89 -10.06
N SER A 349 -17.99 21.43 -9.25
CA SER A 349 -17.59 20.82 -7.97
C SER A 349 -18.60 21.13 -6.87
N ILE A 350 -18.61 20.31 -5.84
CA ILE A 350 -19.42 20.53 -4.63
C ILE A 350 -18.61 21.47 -3.73
N HIS A 351 -19.12 22.69 -3.52
CA HIS A 351 -18.47 23.67 -2.65
C HIS A 351 -18.88 23.45 -1.20
N VAL A 352 -17.91 23.15 -0.36
CA VAL A 352 -18.09 22.96 1.09
C VAL A 352 -16.93 23.63 1.81
N GLU A 353 -17.22 24.70 2.53
CA GLU A 353 -16.21 25.44 3.28
C GLU A 353 -15.58 24.58 4.37
N ASN A 354 -14.25 24.60 4.43
CA ASN A 354 -13.42 23.93 5.44
C ASN A 354 -13.66 22.42 5.55
N VAL A 355 -14.00 21.75 4.45
CA VAL A 355 -14.08 20.29 4.41
C VAL A 355 -12.70 19.69 4.66
N MET A 356 -12.59 18.74 5.62
CA MET A 356 -11.32 18.09 5.99
C MET A 356 -11.18 16.67 5.44
N ASP A 357 -12.25 15.90 5.44
CA ASP A 357 -12.22 14.51 5.01
C ASP A 357 -13.55 14.11 4.37
N PHE A 358 -13.50 13.10 3.53
CA PHE A 358 -14.69 12.46 2.98
C PHE A 358 -14.44 10.97 2.77
N CYS A 359 -15.46 10.15 2.79
CA CYS A 359 -15.39 8.72 2.52
C CYS A 359 -16.62 8.23 1.78
N TRP A 360 -16.40 7.35 0.80
CA TRP A 360 -17.48 6.73 0.03
C TRP A 360 -18.13 5.57 0.78
N SER A 361 -19.41 5.37 0.56
CA SER A 361 -20.07 4.10 0.85
C SER A 361 -19.42 2.98 0.01
N PRO A 362 -19.18 1.81 0.59
CA PRO A 362 -18.60 0.69 -0.15
C PRO A 362 -19.54 0.09 -1.19
N THR A 363 -20.85 0.33 -1.10
CA THR A 363 -21.86 -0.29 -1.97
C THR A 363 -22.63 0.71 -2.81
N ASP A 364 -22.85 1.91 -2.32
CA ASP A 364 -23.72 2.91 -2.94
C ASP A 364 -22.96 4.13 -3.43
N SER A 365 -23.52 4.84 -4.38
CA SER A 365 -22.98 6.12 -4.84
C SER A 365 -23.29 7.27 -3.85
N ILE A 366 -22.94 7.05 -2.59
CA ILE A 366 -23.11 8.01 -1.49
C ILE A 366 -21.75 8.22 -0.85
N PHE A 367 -21.42 9.46 -0.51
CA PHE A 367 -20.27 9.73 0.33
C PHE A 367 -20.64 10.57 1.56
N ALA A 368 -19.91 10.33 2.63
CA ALA A 368 -19.94 11.14 3.84
C ALA A 368 -18.78 12.13 3.81
N LEU A 369 -19.00 13.35 4.27
CA LEU A 369 -17.95 14.34 4.47
C LEU A 369 -17.96 14.88 5.90
N PHE A 370 -16.80 15.33 6.34
CA PHE A 370 -16.61 15.96 7.63
C PHE A 370 -16.10 17.39 7.47
N VAL A 371 -16.74 18.31 8.20
CA VAL A 371 -16.32 19.71 8.35
C VAL A 371 -16.05 19.96 9.84
N PRO A 372 -14.86 20.44 10.25
CA PRO A 372 -14.50 20.64 11.64
C PRO A 372 -15.18 21.89 12.24
N GLU A 373 -15.09 21.99 13.56
CA GLU A 373 -15.47 23.19 14.31
C GLU A 373 -14.33 24.21 14.21
N LEU A 374 -14.66 25.44 13.80
CA LEU A 374 -13.69 26.53 13.66
C LEU A 374 -14.16 27.81 14.39
N GLY A 375 -13.17 28.59 14.81
CA GLY A 375 -13.41 29.94 15.31
C GLY A 375 -14.21 30.05 16.62
N GLY A 376 -14.08 29.04 17.53
CA GLY A 376 -14.71 29.09 18.85
C GLY A 376 -16.23 29.06 18.83
N GLY A 377 -16.85 28.44 17.81
CA GLY A 377 -18.29 28.30 17.63
C GLY A 377 -18.87 29.06 16.44
N ASN A 378 -18.05 29.82 15.71
CA ASN A 378 -18.52 30.52 14.49
C ASN A 378 -18.92 29.53 13.39
N GLN A 379 -18.23 28.39 13.28
CA GLN A 379 -18.60 27.29 12.41
C GLN A 379 -18.69 26.02 13.23
N LEU A 380 -19.88 25.42 13.27
CA LEU A 380 -20.11 24.16 13.97
C LEU A 380 -19.59 23.00 13.12
N ALA A 381 -19.01 21.99 13.80
CA ALA A 381 -18.65 20.76 13.16
C ALA A 381 -19.89 20.05 12.60
N ARG A 382 -19.74 19.39 11.46
CA ARG A 382 -20.82 18.63 10.85
C ARG A 382 -20.34 17.44 10.04
N VAL A 383 -21.17 16.42 10.00
CA VAL A 383 -21.09 15.31 9.04
C VAL A 383 -22.29 15.36 8.12
N SER A 384 -22.05 15.31 6.82
CA SER A 384 -23.11 15.35 5.80
C SER A 384 -22.95 14.19 4.82
N LEU A 385 -24.08 13.63 4.38
CA LEU A 385 -24.15 12.57 3.36
C LEU A 385 -24.64 13.17 2.04
N PHE A 386 -23.94 12.89 0.97
CA PHE A 386 -24.27 13.34 -0.39
C PHE A 386 -24.50 12.17 -1.33
N GLN A 387 -25.58 12.26 -2.10
CA GLN A 387 -25.90 11.33 -3.18
C GLN A 387 -25.25 11.77 -4.48
N ILE A 388 -24.63 10.86 -5.21
CA ILE A 388 -24.06 11.09 -6.53
C ILE A 388 -24.89 10.25 -7.56
N PRO A 389 -25.15 10.77 -8.76
CA PRO A 389 -24.65 12.02 -9.35
C PRO A 389 -25.43 13.29 -9.00
N SER A 390 -26.58 13.20 -8.35
CA SER A 390 -27.51 14.32 -8.10
C SER A 390 -26.93 15.44 -7.22
N LYS A 391 -25.84 15.16 -6.46
CA LYS A 391 -25.19 16.08 -5.49
C LYS A 391 -26.16 16.62 -4.42
N VAL A 392 -27.19 15.85 -4.10
CA VAL A 392 -28.18 16.21 -3.07
C VAL A 392 -27.64 15.80 -1.71
N GLU A 393 -27.72 16.71 -0.74
CA GLU A 393 -27.45 16.41 0.67
C GLU A 393 -28.62 15.57 1.24
N LEU A 394 -28.37 14.28 1.49
CA LEU A 394 -29.38 13.35 2.01
C LEU A 394 -29.64 13.55 3.50
N ARG A 395 -28.58 13.73 4.26
CA ARG A 395 -28.62 13.87 5.71
C ARG A 395 -27.45 14.69 6.24
N LYS A 396 -27.73 15.49 7.28
CA LYS A 396 -26.72 16.30 7.95
C LYS A 396 -26.86 16.15 9.46
N LYS A 397 -25.74 15.99 10.15
CA LYS A 397 -25.65 16.00 11.61
C LYS A 397 -24.69 17.09 12.05
N ILE A 398 -25.17 17.97 12.88
CA ILE A 398 -24.36 19.00 13.54
C ILE A 398 -23.75 18.40 14.81
N LEU A 399 -22.49 18.65 15.01
CA LEU A 399 -21.71 18.18 16.14
C LEU A 399 -21.18 19.39 16.94
N PHE A 400 -21.03 19.23 18.24
CA PHE A 400 -20.61 20.30 19.13
C PHE A 400 -19.35 19.91 19.91
N SER A 401 -18.48 20.88 20.16
CA SER A 401 -17.25 20.74 20.95
C SER A 401 -16.32 19.65 20.44
N VAL A 402 -16.17 19.56 19.13
CA VAL A 402 -15.43 18.48 18.46
C VAL A 402 -13.94 18.79 18.43
N SER A 403 -13.11 17.84 18.90
CA SER A 403 -11.66 17.86 18.75
C SER A 403 -11.18 17.02 17.55
N ASP A 404 -11.76 15.83 17.35
CA ASP A 404 -11.46 14.93 16.23
C ASP A 404 -12.71 14.16 15.81
N CYS A 405 -12.74 13.73 14.54
CA CYS A 405 -13.84 12.96 13.98
C CYS A 405 -13.30 11.94 12.96
N LYS A 406 -13.71 10.68 13.10
CA LYS A 406 -13.40 9.62 12.16
C LYS A 406 -14.66 8.90 11.72
N MET A 407 -14.73 8.58 10.43
CA MET A 407 -15.87 7.95 9.79
C MET A 407 -15.56 6.52 9.41
N TYR A 408 -16.40 5.55 9.80
CA TYR A 408 -16.21 4.12 9.56
C TYR A 408 -17.46 3.53 8.91
N TRP A 409 -17.38 3.24 7.61
CA TRP A 409 -18.41 2.53 6.89
C TRP A 409 -18.41 1.05 7.21
N GLN A 410 -19.59 0.49 7.39
CA GLN A 410 -19.75 -0.96 7.39
C GLN A 410 -19.62 -1.48 5.94
N SER A 411 -19.09 -2.68 5.75
CA SER A 411 -18.75 -3.23 4.42
C SER A 411 -19.95 -3.41 3.49
N ASN A 412 -21.15 -3.67 4.02
CA ASN A 412 -22.40 -3.79 3.24
C ASN A 412 -23.12 -2.43 3.03
N GLY A 413 -22.56 -1.32 3.54
CA GLY A 413 -23.09 0.02 3.36
C GLY A 413 -24.39 0.33 4.12
N GLU A 414 -24.81 -0.50 5.06
CA GLU A 414 -26.04 -0.27 5.84
C GLU A 414 -25.84 0.78 6.92
N TYR A 415 -24.65 0.81 7.52
CA TYR A 415 -24.34 1.69 8.64
C TYR A 415 -23.06 2.51 8.38
N LEU A 416 -23.10 3.74 8.86
CA LEU A 416 -21.91 4.59 9.01
C LEU A 416 -21.76 4.95 10.48
N ALA A 417 -20.68 4.50 11.10
CA ALA A 417 -20.31 4.92 12.45
C ALA A 417 -19.36 6.11 12.38
N VAL A 418 -19.74 7.17 13.05
CA VAL A 418 -18.93 8.38 13.18
C VAL A 418 -18.41 8.45 14.61
N LYS A 419 -17.13 8.23 14.82
CA LYS A 419 -16.44 8.44 16.09
C LYS A 419 -16.18 9.92 16.25
N VAL A 420 -16.68 10.50 17.33
CA VAL A 420 -16.52 11.92 17.63
C VAL A 420 -15.80 12.08 18.96
N GLU A 421 -14.64 12.71 18.95
CA GLU A 421 -13.97 13.15 20.17
C GLU A 421 -14.44 14.56 20.52
N ARG A 422 -14.95 14.76 21.73
CA ARG A 422 -15.51 16.02 22.18
C ARG A 422 -14.73 16.56 23.38
N TYR A 423 -14.53 17.86 23.40
CA TYR A 423 -13.97 18.54 24.56
C TYR A 423 -14.98 18.54 25.72
N THR A 424 -14.48 18.34 26.93
CA THR A 424 -15.25 18.61 28.16
C THR A 424 -15.51 20.11 28.31
N LYS A 425 -16.42 20.48 29.17
CA LYS A 425 -16.77 21.91 29.45
C LYS A 425 -15.54 22.74 29.83
N THR A 426 -14.58 22.13 30.50
CA THR A 426 -13.32 22.77 30.90
C THR A 426 -12.28 22.83 29.80
N LYS A 427 -12.51 22.17 28.65
CA LYS A 427 -11.58 22.01 27.52
C LYS A 427 -10.24 21.36 27.89
N THR A 428 -10.10 20.76 29.06
CA THR A 428 -8.88 20.10 29.53
C THR A 428 -8.83 18.65 29.09
N ASN A 429 -9.98 17.97 29.01
CA ASN A 429 -10.08 16.56 28.66
C ASN A 429 -11.01 16.37 27.46
N THR A 430 -10.88 15.24 26.78
CA THR A 430 -11.78 14.81 25.72
C THR A 430 -12.51 13.53 26.12
N TYR A 431 -13.71 13.36 25.62
CA TYR A 431 -14.47 12.11 25.72
C TYR A 431 -14.95 11.69 24.33
N THR A 432 -15.17 10.40 24.15
CA THR A 432 -15.56 9.84 22.86
C THR A 432 -17.03 9.45 22.86
N GLY A 433 -17.73 9.82 21.79
CA GLY A 433 -19.08 9.35 21.48
C GLY A 433 -19.17 8.89 20.04
N PHE A 434 -20.19 8.13 19.71
CA PHE A 434 -20.46 7.67 18.35
C PHE A 434 -21.82 8.17 17.88
N GLU A 435 -21.88 8.56 16.61
CA GLU A 435 -23.12 8.82 15.88
C GLU A 435 -23.27 7.73 14.81
N LEU A 436 -24.30 6.92 14.91
CA LEU A 436 -24.59 5.82 13.99
C LEU A 436 -25.66 6.23 12.99
N PHE A 437 -25.34 6.32 11.72
CA PHE A 437 -26.23 6.61 10.62
C PHE A 437 -26.77 5.30 10.05
N ARG A 438 -28.07 5.15 9.91
CA ARG A 438 -28.74 3.97 9.30
C ARG A 438 -29.10 4.30 7.86
N ILE A 439 -28.19 3.95 6.93
CA ILE A 439 -28.20 4.46 5.55
C ILE A 439 -29.38 3.92 4.72
N LYS A 440 -29.74 2.67 4.92
CA LYS A 440 -30.83 2.00 4.15
C LYS A 440 -32.22 2.32 4.63
N GLU A 441 -32.36 2.96 5.79
CA GLU A 441 -33.65 3.33 6.34
C GLU A 441 -34.13 4.68 5.81
N ARG A 442 -35.45 4.86 5.76
CA ARG A 442 -36.05 6.11 5.33
C ARG A 442 -35.60 7.27 6.23
N ASP A 443 -35.27 8.40 5.61
CA ASP A 443 -34.81 9.62 6.27
C ASP A 443 -33.48 9.48 7.05
N ILE A 444 -32.77 8.38 6.87
CA ILE A 444 -31.47 8.08 7.46
C ILE A 444 -31.41 8.47 8.94
N PRO A 445 -32.06 7.71 9.83
CA PRO A 445 -32.06 8.02 11.25
C PRO A 445 -30.63 7.97 11.82
N ILE A 446 -30.36 8.80 12.82
CA ILE A 446 -29.06 8.90 13.47
C ILE A 446 -29.25 8.60 14.95
N GLU A 447 -28.56 7.60 15.45
CA GLU A 447 -28.56 7.20 16.83
C GLU A 447 -27.21 7.56 17.49
N ALA A 448 -27.29 8.27 18.61
CA ALA A 448 -26.10 8.54 19.41
C ALA A 448 -25.83 7.35 20.33
N PHE A 449 -24.60 6.87 20.32
CA PHE A 449 -24.14 5.78 21.16
C PHE A 449 -22.93 6.24 21.98
N GLU A 450 -22.95 5.98 23.26
CA GLU A 450 -21.88 6.31 24.19
C GLU A 450 -21.39 5.02 24.88
N LEU A 451 -20.11 4.98 25.21
CA LEU A 451 -19.54 3.89 26.02
C LEU A 451 -20.09 3.96 27.46
N ASP A 452 -20.09 2.85 28.16
CA ASP A 452 -20.54 2.78 29.56
C ASP A 452 -19.78 3.78 30.45
N ASN A 453 -18.48 3.88 30.25
CA ASN A 453 -17.66 4.89 30.89
C ASN A 453 -17.41 6.03 29.90
N LYS A 454 -18.06 7.17 30.12
CA LYS A 454 -17.96 8.34 29.24
C LYS A 454 -16.56 8.96 29.15
N ASN A 455 -15.70 8.67 30.11
CA ASN A 455 -14.35 9.23 30.15
C ASN A 455 -13.34 8.37 29.41
N ASP A 456 -13.73 7.17 28.96
CA ASP A 456 -12.83 6.26 28.25
C ASP A 456 -12.46 6.83 26.88
N LYS A 457 -11.17 6.85 26.60
CA LYS A 457 -10.66 7.17 25.29
C LYS A 457 -10.75 5.95 24.37
N VAL A 458 -11.31 6.12 23.17
CA VAL A 458 -11.35 5.07 22.16
C VAL A 458 -10.01 5.02 21.42
N ILE A 459 -9.34 3.85 21.52
CA ILE A 459 -8.06 3.57 20.88
C ILE A 459 -8.28 3.06 19.46
N SER A 460 -9.16 2.06 19.30
CA SER A 460 -9.43 1.43 18.01
C SER A 460 -10.91 1.08 17.87
N PHE A 461 -11.40 1.09 16.63
CA PHE A 461 -12.75 0.69 16.25
C PHE A 461 -12.68 -0.16 14.97
N ALA A 462 -13.41 -1.26 14.92
CA ALA A 462 -13.48 -2.09 13.73
C ALA A 462 -14.88 -2.73 13.55
N TRP A 463 -15.44 -2.59 12.34
CA TRP A 463 -16.63 -3.30 11.92
C TRP A 463 -16.31 -4.75 11.56
N GLU A 464 -17.23 -5.65 11.86
CA GLU A 464 -17.21 -7.00 11.31
C GLU A 464 -17.41 -6.94 9.79
N PRO A 465 -16.59 -7.64 8.96
CA PRO A 465 -16.66 -7.51 7.50
C PRO A 465 -17.98 -7.94 6.86
N LYS A 466 -18.66 -8.96 7.38
CA LYS A 466 -19.89 -9.53 6.79
C LYS A 466 -21.09 -9.52 7.73
N GLY A 467 -20.97 -8.92 8.89
CA GLY A 467 -22.01 -8.92 9.92
C GLY A 467 -22.46 -7.54 10.37
N ASP A 468 -23.23 -7.53 11.43
CA ASP A 468 -23.80 -6.33 12.06
C ASP A 468 -23.11 -5.99 13.41
N ARG A 469 -21.93 -6.58 13.65
CA ARG A 469 -21.20 -6.41 14.90
C ARG A 469 -20.01 -5.45 14.70
N PHE A 470 -19.57 -4.85 15.78
CA PHE A 470 -18.33 -4.10 15.83
C PHE A 470 -17.63 -4.26 17.17
N ALA A 471 -16.34 -4.02 17.17
CA ALA A 471 -15.48 -4.05 18.35
C ALA A 471 -14.84 -2.69 18.61
N VAL A 472 -14.67 -2.34 19.87
CA VAL A 472 -14.07 -1.09 20.31
C VAL A 472 -13.04 -1.38 21.39
N ILE A 473 -11.81 -0.89 21.21
CA ILE A 473 -10.80 -0.83 22.26
C ILE A 473 -10.91 0.54 22.92
N HIS A 474 -11.11 0.55 24.22
CA HIS A 474 -11.30 1.81 24.97
C HIS A 474 -10.68 1.74 26.37
N GLY A 475 -10.44 2.89 26.97
CA GLY A 475 -9.84 3.03 28.29
C GLY A 475 -8.40 3.49 28.25
N ASP A 476 -7.69 3.33 29.36
CA ASP A 476 -6.34 3.83 29.54
C ASP A 476 -5.28 2.77 29.26
N ASN A 477 -4.19 3.17 28.61
CA ASN A 477 -3.00 2.33 28.47
C ASN A 477 -2.32 2.09 29.84
N PRO A 478 -1.67 0.92 30.06
CA PRO A 478 -1.32 -0.13 29.09
C PRO A 478 -2.35 -1.27 28.98
N ARG A 479 -3.46 -1.24 29.68
CA ARG A 479 -4.44 -2.34 29.71
C ARG A 479 -5.86 -1.84 29.45
N PRO A 480 -6.19 -1.49 28.20
CA PRO A 480 -7.53 -1.09 27.83
C PRO A 480 -8.54 -2.23 27.90
N ASP A 481 -9.81 -1.87 27.87
CA ASP A 481 -10.91 -2.80 27.74
C ASP A 481 -11.31 -2.96 26.27
N VAL A 482 -11.84 -4.12 25.91
CA VAL A 482 -12.37 -4.41 24.57
C VAL A 482 -13.85 -4.76 24.69
N SER A 483 -14.71 -3.93 24.10
CA SER A 483 -16.15 -4.14 24.09
C SER A 483 -16.66 -4.51 22.72
N PHE A 484 -17.57 -5.50 22.70
CA PHE A 484 -18.23 -5.97 21.48
C PHE A 484 -19.70 -5.54 21.51
N TYR A 485 -20.17 -5.09 20.35
CA TYR A 485 -21.52 -4.60 20.13
C TYR A 485 -22.15 -5.24 18.90
N SER A 486 -23.48 -5.33 18.88
CA SER A 486 -24.26 -5.73 17.71
C SER A 486 -25.35 -4.70 17.44
N VAL A 487 -25.61 -4.46 16.17
CA VAL A 487 -26.65 -3.53 15.70
C VAL A 487 -27.80 -4.35 15.13
N LYS A 488 -28.80 -4.66 15.93
CA LYS A 488 -29.99 -5.42 15.51
C LYS A 488 -31.23 -4.58 15.58
N GLY A 489 -32.00 -4.54 14.48
CA GLY A 489 -33.23 -3.77 14.42
C GLY A 489 -33.05 -2.28 14.73
N GLY A 490 -31.92 -1.72 14.34
CA GLY A 490 -31.58 -0.32 14.55
C GLY A 490 -31.14 0.05 15.98
N LYS A 491 -31.02 -0.90 16.89
CA LYS A 491 -30.52 -0.67 18.25
C LYS A 491 -29.14 -1.26 18.44
N VAL A 492 -28.25 -0.46 19.03
CA VAL A 492 -26.95 -0.91 19.46
C VAL A 492 -27.08 -1.65 20.79
N SER A 493 -26.70 -2.91 20.82
CA SER A 493 -26.67 -3.74 22.02
C SER A 493 -25.26 -4.20 22.32
N LYS A 494 -24.85 -4.11 23.56
CA LYS A 494 -23.58 -4.61 24.03
C LYS A 494 -23.64 -6.12 24.22
N LEU A 495 -22.69 -6.83 23.61
CA LEU A 495 -22.54 -8.28 23.75
C LEU A 495 -21.72 -8.66 24.98
N THR A 496 -20.51 -8.14 25.04
CA THR A 496 -19.57 -8.42 26.16
C THR A 496 -18.50 -7.36 26.25
N THR A 497 -17.77 -7.33 27.37
CA THR A 497 -16.55 -6.54 27.55
C THR A 497 -15.46 -7.41 28.14
N LEU A 498 -14.33 -7.49 27.44
CA LEU A 498 -13.10 -8.10 27.91
C LEU A 498 -12.27 -7.03 28.61
N LYS A 499 -12.00 -7.22 29.89
CA LYS A 499 -11.29 -6.24 30.70
C LYS A 499 -9.79 -6.43 30.66
N GLN A 500 -9.06 -5.31 30.72
CA GLN A 500 -7.61 -5.25 30.93
C GLN A 500 -6.81 -6.07 29.91
N LYS A 501 -7.11 -5.91 28.61
CA LYS A 501 -6.42 -6.60 27.54
C LYS A 501 -5.17 -5.85 27.09
N GLN A 502 -4.15 -6.59 26.67
CA GLN A 502 -2.94 -6.02 26.04
C GLN A 502 -3.15 -5.89 24.54
N ALA A 503 -4.02 -4.98 24.14
CA ALA A 503 -4.40 -4.80 22.75
C ALA A 503 -4.54 -3.30 22.37
N ASN A 504 -4.05 -2.94 21.20
CA ASN A 504 -4.20 -1.62 20.61
C ASN A 504 -4.75 -1.65 19.18
N ALA A 505 -4.89 -2.83 18.60
CA ALA A 505 -5.40 -3.00 17.23
C ALA A 505 -6.38 -4.18 17.15
N LEU A 506 -7.31 -4.10 16.19
CA LEU A 506 -8.40 -5.05 15.97
C LEU A 506 -8.35 -5.55 14.52
N PHE A 507 -8.30 -6.87 14.34
CA PHE A 507 -8.27 -7.50 13.03
C PHE A 507 -9.34 -8.59 12.92
N TRP A 508 -10.44 -8.25 12.25
CA TRP A 508 -11.49 -9.22 11.96
C TRP A 508 -11.08 -10.19 10.87
N SER A 509 -11.49 -11.45 10.98
CA SER A 509 -11.37 -12.39 9.88
C SER A 509 -12.24 -11.96 8.68
N PRO A 510 -11.88 -12.28 7.43
CA PRO A 510 -12.65 -11.87 6.24
C PRO A 510 -14.09 -12.38 6.23
N SER A 511 -14.36 -13.51 6.87
CA SER A 511 -15.70 -14.08 7.01
C SER A 511 -16.54 -13.45 8.13
N GLY A 512 -15.93 -12.67 9.02
CA GLY A 512 -16.49 -12.33 10.32
C GLY A 512 -16.24 -13.43 11.34
N HIS A 513 -17.00 -13.53 12.40
CA HIS A 513 -16.96 -14.53 13.48
C HIS A 513 -15.73 -14.48 14.39
N PHE A 514 -14.51 -14.39 13.82
CA PHE A 514 -13.27 -14.33 14.56
C PHE A 514 -12.63 -12.95 14.50
N ILE A 515 -11.98 -12.58 15.58
CA ILE A 515 -11.21 -11.35 15.68
C ILE A 515 -9.91 -11.60 16.40
N ILE A 516 -8.85 -10.93 15.97
CA ILE A 516 -7.58 -10.88 16.67
C ILE A 516 -7.48 -9.56 17.41
N LEU A 517 -7.30 -9.65 18.72
CA LEU A 517 -6.94 -8.51 19.56
C LEU A 517 -5.42 -8.47 19.63
N ALA A 518 -4.82 -7.48 19.00
CA ALA A 518 -3.38 -7.41 18.84
C ALA A 518 -2.76 -6.29 19.65
N GLY A 519 -1.70 -6.60 20.38
CA GLY A 519 -0.84 -5.63 21.04
C GLY A 519 0.41 -5.37 20.22
N LEU A 520 0.33 -4.42 19.27
CA LEU A 520 1.41 -4.10 18.36
C LEU A 520 2.31 -2.98 18.89
N LYS A 521 3.56 -2.95 18.43
CA LYS A 521 4.56 -1.89 18.68
C LYS A 521 4.80 -1.61 20.17
N GLY A 522 4.41 -0.96 20.95
CA GLY A 522 4.68 -0.72 22.38
C GLY A 522 4.09 -1.78 23.34
N PHE A 523 3.38 -2.75 22.79
CA PHE A 523 2.85 -3.90 23.50
C PHE A 523 3.61 -5.12 23.02
N ASN A 524 4.08 -5.96 23.84
CA ASN A 524 5.03 -7.06 23.58
C ASN A 524 4.69 -8.04 22.44
N GLY A 525 3.72 -7.71 21.55
CA GLY A 525 3.31 -8.58 20.44
C GLY A 525 2.36 -9.70 20.89
N GLN A 526 1.57 -9.47 21.92
CA GLN A 526 0.55 -10.42 22.35
C GLN A 526 -0.65 -10.40 21.39
N PHE A 527 -1.12 -11.59 21.02
CA PHE A 527 -2.30 -11.79 20.17
C PHE A 527 -3.32 -12.65 20.89
N GLU A 528 -4.55 -12.21 20.94
CA GLU A 528 -5.67 -12.99 21.45
C GLU A 528 -6.63 -13.29 20.31
N PHE A 529 -6.79 -14.56 19.97
CA PHE A 529 -7.79 -15.05 19.02
C PHE A 529 -9.12 -15.23 19.75
N TYR A 530 -10.13 -14.51 19.31
CA TYR A 530 -11.41 -14.46 19.97
C TYR A 530 -12.55 -14.85 19.03
N ASN A 531 -13.40 -15.81 19.46
CA ASN A 531 -14.63 -16.19 18.77
C ASN A 531 -15.77 -15.31 19.29
N VAL A 532 -16.30 -14.45 18.41
CA VAL A 532 -17.34 -13.49 18.79
C VAL A 532 -18.73 -14.14 18.82
N ASP A 533 -18.94 -15.27 18.16
CA ASP A 533 -20.21 -16.00 18.22
C ASP A 533 -20.41 -16.70 19.56
N GLU A 534 -19.34 -17.30 20.06
CA GLU A 534 -19.34 -18.03 21.33
C GLU A 534 -18.90 -17.16 22.52
N LEU A 535 -18.46 -15.94 22.24
CA LEU A 535 -17.93 -14.99 23.23
C LEU A 535 -16.78 -15.59 24.05
N GLN A 536 -15.90 -16.34 23.40
CA GLN A 536 -14.82 -17.09 24.05
C GLN A 536 -13.46 -16.79 23.43
N THR A 537 -12.44 -16.67 24.28
CA THR A 537 -11.04 -16.65 23.85
C THR A 537 -10.64 -18.05 23.41
N ILE A 538 -10.13 -18.18 22.20
CA ILE A 538 -9.70 -19.44 21.61
C ILE A 538 -8.25 -19.73 22.01
N ALA A 539 -7.37 -18.75 21.79
CA ALA A 539 -5.95 -18.86 22.08
C ALA A 539 -5.34 -17.50 22.38
N ILE A 540 -4.29 -17.52 23.18
CA ILE A 540 -3.42 -16.36 23.41
C ILE A 540 -2.02 -16.78 22.98
N THR A 541 -1.43 -16.00 22.09
CA THR A 541 -0.11 -16.27 21.51
C THR A 541 0.73 -14.99 21.53
N GLU A 542 2.01 -15.13 21.25
CA GLU A 542 2.94 -14.01 21.24
C GLU A 542 3.85 -14.07 19.99
N HIS A 543 4.03 -12.94 19.35
CA HIS A 543 5.10 -12.69 18.39
C HIS A 543 5.78 -11.41 18.80
N PHE A 544 6.89 -11.55 19.50
CA PHE A 544 7.61 -10.42 20.09
C PHE A 544 7.88 -9.32 19.08
N MET A 545 7.58 -8.07 19.47
CA MET A 545 7.74 -6.87 18.64
C MET A 545 6.98 -6.86 17.31
N ALA A 546 5.94 -7.65 17.14
CA ALA A 546 5.14 -7.64 15.93
C ALA A 546 4.65 -6.23 15.57
N THR A 547 4.80 -5.88 14.31
CA THR A 547 4.43 -4.58 13.76
C THR A 547 3.12 -4.62 12.99
N ASP A 548 2.76 -5.78 12.42
CA ASP A 548 1.61 -5.93 11.55
C ASP A 548 0.99 -7.33 11.62
N VAL A 549 -0.31 -7.41 11.30
CA VAL A 549 -1.13 -8.62 11.26
C VAL A 549 -1.98 -8.60 10.01
N GLU A 550 -1.96 -9.67 9.23
CA GLU A 550 -2.76 -9.79 8.02
C GLU A 550 -3.42 -11.17 7.93
N TRP A 551 -4.74 -11.19 7.77
CA TRP A 551 -5.50 -12.41 7.50
C TRP A 551 -5.33 -12.86 6.06
N ASP A 552 -5.24 -14.15 5.84
CA ASP A 552 -5.39 -14.71 4.51
C ASP A 552 -6.82 -14.49 3.98
N PRO A 553 -7.03 -14.46 2.65
CA PRO A 553 -8.36 -14.20 2.08
C PRO A 553 -9.45 -15.20 2.48
N THR A 554 -9.06 -16.41 2.90
CA THR A 554 -10.00 -17.46 3.32
C THR A 554 -10.38 -17.35 4.80
N GLY A 555 -9.61 -16.61 5.59
CA GLY A 555 -9.78 -16.51 7.04
C GLY A 555 -9.31 -17.76 7.80
N ARG A 556 -8.50 -18.60 7.16
CA ARG A 556 -7.96 -19.84 7.75
C ARG A 556 -6.59 -19.64 8.38
N TYR A 557 -5.81 -18.71 7.86
CA TYR A 557 -4.46 -18.41 8.31
C TYR A 557 -4.28 -16.93 8.62
N VAL A 558 -3.31 -16.67 9.49
CA VAL A 558 -2.91 -15.32 9.87
C VAL A 558 -1.41 -15.19 9.72
N ALA A 559 -0.98 -14.13 9.09
CA ALA A 559 0.42 -13.72 9.09
C ALA A 559 0.63 -12.61 10.12
N THR A 560 1.67 -12.76 10.94
CA THR A 560 2.18 -11.69 11.78
C THR A 560 3.61 -11.38 11.38
N SER A 561 3.98 -10.12 11.33
CA SER A 561 5.29 -9.73 10.84
C SER A 561 5.98 -8.72 11.75
N VAL A 562 7.32 -8.77 11.73
CA VAL A 562 8.20 -7.76 12.33
C VAL A 562 8.98 -7.10 11.19
N THR A 563 8.71 -5.83 10.92
CA THR A 563 9.36 -5.08 9.85
C THR A 563 10.66 -4.42 10.33
N SER A 564 11.56 -4.11 9.40
CA SER A 564 12.97 -3.73 9.63
C SER A 564 13.21 -2.40 10.38
N GLY A 565 12.20 -1.81 10.99
CA GLY A 565 12.38 -0.73 11.97
C GLY A 565 12.98 -1.23 13.29
N HIS A 566 13.06 -2.54 13.49
CA HIS A 566 13.63 -3.22 14.66
C HIS A 566 14.81 -4.08 14.21
N GLU A 567 15.87 -4.09 14.99
CA GLU A 567 17.10 -4.85 14.64
C GLU A 567 16.96 -6.35 14.92
N MET A 568 16.00 -6.76 15.75
CA MET A 568 15.83 -8.15 16.19
C MET A 568 14.53 -8.75 15.67
N GLU A 569 14.56 -10.06 15.41
CA GLU A 569 13.39 -10.90 15.07
C GLU A 569 12.65 -10.55 13.78
N ASN A 570 13.32 -9.88 12.84
CA ASN A 570 12.73 -9.57 11.53
C ASN A 570 12.26 -10.82 10.81
N GLY A 571 11.09 -10.73 10.17
CA GLY A 571 10.49 -11.82 9.43
C GLY A 571 9.00 -11.93 9.67
N PHE A 572 8.45 -13.11 9.44
CA PHE A 572 7.02 -13.37 9.61
C PHE A 572 6.73 -14.75 10.17
N ASN A 573 5.60 -14.86 10.83
CA ASN A 573 5.03 -16.08 11.35
C ASN A 573 3.68 -16.35 10.70
N ILE A 574 3.38 -17.62 10.40
CA ILE A 574 2.06 -18.05 9.94
C ILE A 574 1.39 -18.87 11.04
N TRP A 575 0.18 -18.48 11.36
CA TRP A 575 -0.66 -19.08 12.38
C TRP A 575 -1.88 -19.74 11.77
N SER A 576 -2.31 -20.84 12.33
CA SER A 576 -3.57 -21.47 11.99
C SER A 576 -4.72 -20.82 12.76
N CYS A 577 -5.80 -20.52 12.06
CA CYS A 577 -7.08 -20.13 12.65
C CYS A 577 -8.17 -20.96 11.99
N ASN A 578 -8.50 -22.10 12.57
CA ASN A 578 -9.50 -22.99 11.99
C ASN A 578 -10.89 -22.43 12.22
N GLY A 579 -11.55 -22.06 11.15
CA GLY A 579 -12.93 -21.60 11.16
C GLY A 579 -13.98 -22.69 11.47
N TRP A 580 -13.64 -23.67 12.29
CA TRP A 580 -14.52 -24.80 12.62
C TRP A 580 -15.83 -24.40 13.28
N ALA A 581 -15.90 -23.24 13.90
CA ALA A 581 -17.14 -22.68 14.42
C ALA A 581 -18.17 -22.30 13.33
N LEU A 582 -17.81 -22.33 12.05
CA LEU A 582 -18.75 -22.05 10.93
C LEU A 582 -19.79 -23.15 10.73
N CYS A 583 -19.54 -24.34 11.24
CA CYS A 583 -20.45 -25.47 11.11
C CYS A 583 -21.02 -25.83 12.46
N GLY A 584 -21.93 -25.06 13.01
CA GLY A 584 -22.70 -25.29 14.26
C GLY A 584 -22.80 -26.73 14.79
N GLY A 585 -21.68 -27.40 14.98
CA GLY A 585 -21.57 -28.77 15.48
C GLY A 585 -21.07 -28.78 16.89
N THR A 586 -22.00 -28.75 17.85
CA THR A 586 -21.74 -29.15 19.23
C THR A 586 -21.30 -30.62 19.27
N SER A 587 -20.03 -30.90 19.06
CA SER A 587 -19.45 -32.18 19.43
C SER A 587 -18.78 -32.04 20.78
N ARG A 588 -19.55 -32.34 21.80
CA ARG A 588 -19.12 -32.51 23.19
C ARG A 588 -18.62 -33.94 23.43
N THR A 589 -17.55 -34.38 22.81
CA THR A 589 -16.86 -35.61 23.27
C THR A 589 -15.51 -35.73 22.58
N GLY A 590 -14.46 -35.31 23.26
CA GLY A 590 -13.08 -35.64 22.92
C GLY A 590 -12.11 -34.49 23.17
N PRO A 591 -11.02 -34.73 23.95
CA PRO A 591 -10.01 -33.71 24.15
C PRO A 591 -9.00 -33.75 23.00
N GLU A 592 -9.33 -33.13 21.88
CA GLU A 592 -8.31 -32.80 20.87
C GLU A 592 -8.11 -31.30 20.82
N PRO A 593 -6.88 -30.82 20.96
CA PRO A 593 -6.59 -29.41 20.90
C PRO A 593 -6.87 -28.93 19.43
N ALA A 594 -7.91 -28.13 19.30
CA ALA A 594 -8.13 -27.40 18.06
C ALA A 594 -6.83 -26.66 17.68
N LEU A 595 -6.44 -26.70 16.40
CA LEU A 595 -5.24 -26.02 15.90
C LEU A 595 -5.32 -24.49 15.96
N ASN A 596 -6.37 -23.94 16.55
CA ASN A 596 -6.67 -22.51 16.60
C ASN A 596 -5.58 -21.73 17.34
N GLY A 597 -5.04 -20.72 16.68
CA GLY A 597 -3.97 -19.88 17.24
C GLY A 597 -2.64 -20.59 17.36
N LYS A 598 -2.44 -21.75 16.73
CA LYS A 598 -1.17 -22.47 16.75
C LYS A 598 -0.22 -21.95 15.67
N LEU A 599 1.05 -21.73 16.04
CA LEU A 599 2.10 -21.39 15.10
C LEU A 599 2.36 -22.57 14.16
N LEU A 600 2.20 -22.35 12.85
CA LEU A 600 2.51 -23.36 11.85
C LEU A 600 3.99 -23.35 11.49
N TYR A 601 4.50 -22.19 11.09
CA TYR A 601 5.92 -22.02 10.81
C TYR A 601 6.35 -20.57 10.94
N ARG A 602 7.66 -20.37 11.11
CA ARG A 602 8.32 -19.08 11.20
C ARG A 602 9.37 -18.97 10.11
N VAL A 603 9.42 -17.79 9.46
CA VAL A 603 10.43 -17.48 8.47
C VAL A 603 11.18 -16.22 8.90
N PRO A 604 12.38 -16.37 9.49
CA PRO A 604 13.24 -15.23 9.76
C PRO A 604 13.81 -14.70 8.43
N LYS A 605 13.83 -13.39 8.29
CA LYS A 605 14.35 -12.68 7.11
C LYS A 605 15.00 -11.37 7.56
N ASP A 606 16.27 -11.21 7.25
CA ASP A 606 16.95 -9.95 7.52
C ASP A 606 16.36 -8.82 6.68
N HIS A 607 16.33 -7.61 7.24
CA HIS A 607 15.79 -6.42 6.57
C HIS A 607 14.40 -6.66 5.96
N PHE A 608 13.49 -7.20 6.76
CA PHE A 608 12.14 -7.50 6.34
C PHE A 608 11.28 -6.22 6.29
N PHE A 609 10.70 -5.90 5.10
CA PHE A 609 9.99 -4.64 4.89
C PHE A 609 8.49 -4.80 4.72
N GLN A 610 8.03 -5.89 4.11
CA GLN A 610 6.63 -6.06 3.76
C GLN A 610 6.22 -7.52 3.67
N PHE A 611 5.02 -7.80 4.14
CA PHE A 611 4.26 -9.02 3.88
C PHE A 611 2.91 -8.61 3.30
N SER A 612 2.38 -9.33 2.31
CA SER A 612 1.00 -9.15 1.88
C SER A 612 0.43 -10.41 1.23
N TRP A 613 -0.75 -10.84 1.70
CA TRP A 613 -1.51 -11.91 1.07
C TRP A 613 -2.04 -11.47 -0.28
N ARG A 614 -2.05 -12.41 -1.25
CA ARG A 614 -2.71 -12.18 -2.53
C ARG A 614 -4.22 -12.22 -2.33
N PRO A 615 -4.95 -11.11 -2.59
CA PRO A 615 -6.41 -11.09 -2.45
C PRO A 615 -7.06 -12.10 -3.40
N ARG A 616 -8.24 -12.58 -3.04
CA ARG A 616 -9.07 -13.39 -3.92
C ARG A 616 -10.19 -12.56 -4.54
N PRO A 617 -10.57 -12.82 -5.80
CA PRO A 617 -11.75 -12.21 -6.40
C PRO A 617 -13.00 -12.67 -5.64
N PRO A 618 -14.12 -11.95 -5.77
CA PRO A 618 -15.42 -12.44 -5.33
C PRO A 618 -15.69 -13.83 -5.90
N SER A 619 -16.51 -14.61 -5.20
CA SER A 619 -16.79 -15.98 -5.60
C SER A 619 -17.12 -16.09 -7.09
N LEU A 620 -16.46 -17.02 -7.77
CA LEU A 620 -16.70 -17.35 -9.18
C LEU A 620 -17.87 -18.33 -9.32
N LEU A 621 -18.42 -18.80 -8.20
CA LEU A 621 -19.54 -19.72 -8.17
C LEU A 621 -20.85 -18.96 -8.43
N SER A 622 -21.80 -19.63 -9.07
CA SER A 622 -23.15 -19.09 -9.16
C SER A 622 -23.78 -19.04 -7.75
N PRO A 623 -24.68 -18.08 -7.47
CA PRO A 623 -25.38 -18.00 -6.18
C PRO A 623 -26.07 -19.32 -5.77
N GLU A 624 -26.58 -20.07 -6.74
CA GLU A 624 -27.22 -21.38 -6.53
C GLU A 624 -26.22 -22.43 -6.02
N LYS A 625 -24.99 -22.44 -6.57
CA LYS A 625 -23.91 -23.32 -6.10
C LYS A 625 -23.36 -22.92 -4.75
N GLU A 626 -23.29 -21.64 -4.47
CA GLU A 626 -22.93 -21.17 -3.13
C GLU A 626 -23.94 -21.63 -2.09
N GLU A 627 -25.22 -21.51 -2.39
CA GLU A 627 -26.30 -21.98 -1.51
C GLU A 627 -26.30 -23.51 -1.34
N GLU A 628 -25.99 -24.26 -2.39
CA GLU A 628 -25.81 -25.71 -2.33
C GLU A 628 -24.62 -26.09 -1.43
N ILE A 629 -23.49 -25.42 -1.58
CA ILE A 629 -22.29 -25.63 -0.74
C ILE A 629 -22.61 -25.28 0.71
N LEU A 630 -23.30 -24.18 0.97
CA LEU A 630 -23.72 -23.78 2.31
C LEU A 630 -24.65 -24.82 2.95
N LYS A 631 -25.58 -25.40 2.19
CA LYS A 631 -26.43 -26.49 2.67
C LYS A 631 -25.68 -27.79 2.96
N ASN A 632 -24.59 -28.04 2.22
CA ASN A 632 -23.79 -29.25 2.32
C ASN A 632 -22.43 -29.04 3.02
N LEU A 633 -22.28 -27.99 3.80
CA LEU A 633 -21.03 -27.63 4.48
C LEU A 633 -20.40 -28.81 5.26
N LYS A 634 -21.21 -29.64 5.93
CA LYS A 634 -20.73 -30.82 6.65
C LYS A 634 -20.00 -31.85 5.74
N LYS A 635 -20.37 -31.93 4.48
CA LYS A 635 -19.71 -32.83 3.53
C LYS A 635 -18.33 -32.29 3.08
N TYR A 636 -18.25 -30.97 2.91
CA TYR A 636 -17.00 -30.31 2.49
C TYR A 636 -16.05 -30.13 3.69
N SER A 637 -16.55 -29.92 4.92
CA SER A 637 -15.71 -29.78 6.11
C SER A 637 -14.89 -31.02 6.40
N LYS A 638 -15.38 -32.22 6.10
CA LYS A 638 -14.64 -33.47 6.33
C LYS A 638 -13.28 -33.51 5.61
N ASN A 639 -13.18 -32.91 4.44
CA ASN A 639 -11.92 -32.85 3.71
C ASN A 639 -10.88 -31.96 4.42
N TYR A 640 -11.36 -30.88 5.05
CA TYR A 640 -10.50 -29.99 5.82
C TYR A 640 -10.14 -30.57 7.21
N GLU A 641 -11.04 -31.40 7.79
CA GLU A 641 -10.76 -32.12 9.03
C GLU A 641 -9.58 -33.07 8.90
N THR A 642 -9.50 -33.81 7.78
CA THR A 642 -8.36 -34.67 7.51
C THR A 642 -7.08 -33.89 7.33
N ASP A 643 -7.12 -32.80 6.59
CA ASP A 643 -5.95 -31.90 6.41
C ASP A 643 -5.48 -31.33 7.76
N ASP A 644 -6.41 -30.93 8.63
CA ASP A 644 -6.08 -30.37 9.95
C ASP A 644 -5.52 -31.44 10.91
N GLN A 645 -5.99 -32.68 10.80
CA GLN A 645 -5.44 -33.81 11.53
C GLN A 645 -3.99 -34.09 11.07
N ASP A 646 -3.74 -34.15 9.77
CA ASP A 646 -2.39 -34.35 9.23
C ASP A 646 -1.43 -33.23 9.66
N ILE A 647 -1.86 -31.97 9.64
CA ILE A 647 -1.08 -30.83 10.14
C ILE A 647 -0.82 -30.97 11.64
N SER A 648 -1.81 -31.45 12.43
CA SER A 648 -1.67 -31.66 13.88
C SER A 648 -0.62 -32.72 14.18
N VAL A 649 -0.63 -33.83 13.43
CA VAL A 649 0.36 -34.90 13.55
C VAL A 649 1.75 -34.36 13.24
N LEU A 650 1.93 -33.65 12.13
CA LEU A 650 3.22 -33.07 11.74
C LEU A 650 3.76 -32.09 12.79
N LEU A 651 2.91 -31.25 13.35
CA LEU A 651 3.30 -30.32 14.42
C LEU A 651 3.73 -31.07 15.68
N SER A 652 3.01 -32.12 16.07
CA SER A 652 3.38 -32.93 17.23
C SER A 652 4.71 -33.68 17.03
N GLU A 653 4.97 -34.18 15.83
CA GLU A 653 6.24 -34.78 15.47
C GLU A 653 7.39 -33.77 15.50
N GLN A 654 7.18 -32.56 14.97
CA GLN A 654 8.17 -31.49 15.05
C GLN A 654 8.45 -31.02 16.47
N GLU A 655 7.44 -30.92 17.30
CA GLU A 655 7.62 -30.56 18.71
C GLU A 655 8.38 -31.66 19.48
N CYS A 656 8.08 -32.92 19.17
CA CYS A 656 8.81 -34.06 19.72
C CYS A 656 10.28 -34.05 19.29
N GLU A 657 10.56 -33.81 18.01
CA GLU A 657 11.92 -33.72 17.48
C GLU A 657 12.70 -32.56 18.10
N LYS A 658 12.08 -31.37 18.23
CA LYS A 658 12.70 -30.21 18.89
C LYS A 658 13.02 -30.50 20.36
N ARG A 659 12.11 -31.15 21.09
CA ARG A 659 12.36 -31.56 22.49
C ARG A 659 13.52 -32.53 22.56
N LYS A 660 13.62 -33.48 21.63
CA LYS A 660 14.72 -34.42 21.55
C LYS A 660 16.05 -33.69 21.28
N GLN A 661 16.09 -32.77 20.31
CA GLN A 661 17.28 -31.97 20.01
C GLN A 661 17.71 -31.11 21.20
N LEU A 662 16.78 -30.43 21.86
CA LEU A 662 17.07 -29.65 23.08
C LEU A 662 17.61 -30.52 24.21
N LYS A 663 17.08 -31.75 24.38
CA LYS A 663 17.57 -32.68 25.35
C LYS A 663 18.99 -33.16 25.03
N GLU A 664 19.26 -33.46 23.75
CA GLU A 664 20.60 -33.86 23.30
C GLU A 664 21.62 -32.71 23.44
N GLU A 665 21.20 -31.47 23.16
CA GLU A 665 22.02 -30.27 23.41
C GLU A 665 22.30 -30.04 24.88
N TRP A 666 21.26 -30.17 25.72
CA TRP A 666 21.40 -30.08 27.16
C TRP A 666 22.34 -31.16 27.71
N GLU A 667 22.19 -32.41 27.26
CA GLU A 667 23.07 -33.50 27.66
C GLU A 667 24.53 -33.27 27.22
N ARG A 668 24.74 -32.72 26.02
CA ARG A 668 26.07 -32.32 25.56
C ARG A 668 26.66 -31.22 26.44
N TRP A 669 25.89 -30.18 26.70
CA TRP A 669 26.32 -29.08 27.57
C TRP A 669 26.65 -29.53 28.98
N VAL A 670 25.81 -30.38 29.60
CA VAL A 670 26.06 -30.92 30.92
C VAL A 670 27.32 -31.81 30.94
N ASN A 671 27.56 -32.59 29.88
CA ASN A 671 28.76 -33.42 29.79
C ASN A 671 30.04 -32.57 29.56
N GLU A 672 29.93 -31.51 28.82
CA GLU A 672 31.02 -30.56 28.62
C GLU A 672 31.33 -29.80 29.91
N TRP A 673 30.30 -29.31 30.60
CA TRP A 673 30.44 -28.69 31.93
C TRP A 673 31.06 -29.61 32.94
N LYS A 674 30.65 -30.89 33.01
CA LYS A 674 31.25 -31.90 33.90
C LYS A 674 32.72 -32.08 33.57
N ARG A 675 33.07 -32.22 32.32
CA ARG A 675 34.47 -32.39 31.90
C ARG A 675 35.32 -31.19 32.29
N ASP A 676 34.83 -29.99 32.03
CA ASP A 676 35.54 -28.74 32.36
C ASP A 676 35.67 -28.60 33.91
N HIS A 677 34.64 -28.99 34.66
CA HIS A 677 34.69 -29.03 36.13
C HIS A 677 35.68 -30.06 36.68
N ASP A 678 35.69 -31.26 36.10
CA ASP A 678 36.63 -32.31 36.50
C ASP A 678 38.09 -31.92 36.15
N GLU A 679 38.30 -31.25 34.98
CA GLU A 679 39.62 -30.68 34.63
C GLU A 679 40.04 -29.54 35.57
N GLN A 680 39.12 -28.73 36.02
CA GLN A 680 39.38 -27.66 36.98
C GLN A 680 39.71 -28.23 38.36
N MET A 681 38.98 -29.26 38.83
CA MET A 681 39.25 -29.96 40.05
C MET A 681 40.63 -30.68 40.01
N LEU A 682 41.01 -31.23 38.86
CA LEU A 682 42.37 -31.81 38.65
C LEU A 682 43.45 -30.75 38.74
N ARG A 683 43.27 -29.59 38.12
CA ARG A 683 44.23 -28.46 38.18
C ARG A 683 44.35 -27.93 39.63
N ASP A 684 43.20 -27.80 40.33
CA ASP A 684 43.19 -27.35 41.73
C ASP A 684 43.87 -28.38 42.67
N ARG A 685 43.76 -29.70 42.39
CA ARG A 685 44.52 -30.75 43.07
C ARG A 685 46.03 -30.68 42.79
N GLU A 686 46.38 -30.52 41.49
CA GLU A 686 47.79 -30.34 41.10
C GLU A 686 48.38 -29.06 41.68
N ALA A 687 47.60 -27.96 41.79
CA ALA A 687 48.02 -26.75 42.45
C ALA A 687 48.15 -26.93 43.97
N SER A 688 47.25 -27.68 44.62
CA SER A 688 47.34 -27.96 46.06
C SER A 688 48.49 -28.90 46.40
N ASP A 689 48.80 -29.90 45.51
CA ASP A 689 49.97 -30.78 45.67
C ASP A 689 51.30 -30.02 45.51
N VAL A 690 51.30 -28.88 44.81
CA VAL A 690 52.48 -27.99 44.69
C VAL A 690 52.57 -27.06 45.90
N GLU A 691 51.46 -26.61 46.53
CA GLU A 691 51.44 -25.79 47.72
C GLU A 691 51.73 -26.55 49.01
N GLU A 692 51.46 -27.87 49.09
CA GLU A 692 51.89 -28.72 50.23
C GLU A 692 53.42 -28.86 50.32
N ALA A 693 54.19 -28.43 49.34
CA ALA A 693 55.66 -28.39 49.36
C ALA A 693 56.23 -27.15 50.04
N GLU A 694 55.42 -26.11 50.32
CA GLU A 694 55.85 -24.92 51.11
C GLU A 694 54.84 -24.70 52.26
N GLN A 695 55.09 -25.37 53.39
CA GLN A 695 54.33 -25.13 54.62
C GLN A 695 54.73 -23.80 55.24
N VAL A 696 53.72 -22.91 55.40
CA VAL A 696 53.55 -22.07 56.57
C VAL A 696 52.06 -22.02 56.93
N GLU A 697 51.76 -22.51 58.13
CA GLU A 697 50.42 -22.47 58.77
C GLU A 697 49.85 -21.06 58.84
N VAL A 698 48.64 -20.86 58.31
CA VAL A 698 47.70 -19.85 58.84
C VAL A 698 46.30 -20.42 58.79
N GLU A 699 45.75 -20.72 60.00
CA GLU A 699 44.31 -21.00 60.19
C GLU A 699 43.51 -19.69 59.99
N GLU A 700 42.59 -19.66 59.03
CA GLU A 700 41.43 -18.77 59.09
C GLU A 700 40.14 -19.53 58.71
N LEU A 701 39.22 -19.59 59.68
CA LEU A 701 37.87 -20.05 59.53
C LEU A 701 37.08 -19.06 58.66
N VAL A 702 36.50 -19.54 57.57
CA VAL A 702 35.44 -18.81 56.84
C VAL A 702 34.20 -19.66 56.82
N ASP A 703 33.13 -19.14 57.41
CA ASP A 703 31.79 -19.69 57.38
C ASP A 703 31.21 -19.62 55.95
N VAL A 704 30.87 -20.76 55.39
CA VAL A 704 30.11 -20.87 54.12
C VAL A 704 28.64 -20.90 54.47
N THR A 705 27.94 -19.84 54.12
CA THR A 705 26.45 -19.82 54.09
C THR A 705 25.95 -20.41 52.79
N ASP A 706 25.21 -21.49 52.88
CA ASP A 706 24.49 -22.14 51.79
C ASP A 706 23.42 -21.18 51.24
N GLU A 707 23.58 -20.66 50.02
CA GLU A 707 22.50 -20.03 49.26
C GLU A 707 21.71 -21.12 48.51
N ILE A 708 20.49 -21.35 48.95
CA ILE A 708 19.52 -22.23 48.32
C ILE A 708 18.93 -21.50 47.11
N PHE A 709 19.16 -22.04 45.92
CA PHE A 709 18.46 -21.60 44.69
C PHE A 709 17.00 -22.11 44.74
N PRO A 710 16.01 -21.24 44.46
CA PRO A 710 14.62 -21.67 44.43
C PRO A 710 14.31 -22.48 43.17
N ASP A 711 13.57 -23.59 43.40
CA ASP A 711 12.99 -24.45 42.37
C ASP A 711 12.30 -23.67 41.23
N VAL A 712 12.82 -23.77 40.03
CA VAL A 712 12.10 -23.38 38.81
C VAL A 712 11.17 -24.52 38.42
N ARG A 713 9.89 -24.39 38.76
CA ARG A 713 8.84 -25.25 38.21
C ARG A 713 8.63 -24.90 36.74
N ILE A 714 8.99 -25.82 35.86
CA ILE A 714 8.64 -25.81 34.44
C ILE A 714 7.19 -26.29 34.34
N PHE A 715 6.32 -25.40 33.85
CA PHE A 715 5.00 -25.73 33.33
C PHE A 715 5.04 -25.79 31.80
#